data_adfea5b401c8d0df967438ed4d84dfe7
#
_entry.id   adfea5b401c8d0df967438ed4d84dfe7
#
_cell.length_a   1.000
_cell.length_b   1.000
_cell.length_c   1.000
_cell.angle_alpha   90.00
_cell.angle_beta   90.00
_cell.angle_gamma   90.00
#
_symmetry.space_group_name_H-M   'P 1'
#
loop_
_entity.id
_entity.type
_entity.pdbx_description
1 polymer ?
#
loop_
_entity_poly.entity_id
_entity_poly.type
_entity_poly.pdbx_seq_one_letter_code
_entity_poly.pdbx_strand_id
1 'polypeptide(L)'
;MESESRELVPGIFIHKNYISSSSIPSAIATYIWNIEVKTMSVITLNLSFENSENIKIENNKNSEISIIINPFENKEIVKITLFNDWILNPKFQLKLNVPSKKLQESFIKKEKNEINQNLKKSKILKNYQLENFSIKEIEKLFTENKIEKFVDYDFPPNDLSMISKKFSKDGTEIKDILDYIIDWRRPENFILLNDEKNNVYNIINDNPEANDIIQEILPDHNFSSAISCIAERPNLIRKLFNNNNNVSKYGFYIINLCINGKWKKICIDDLFPCIPKSNPMITHSPSNEIYILLLEKSLAKIFDSYYDLLYIEKCDFLLYLTGCPSFYFLTEELIRNGIHEFYNKIYDYVINKKYLVMAIKKINEDIDDSNNNNLNNSFIVNDFGYTILDIVDKGSIKFLLLRKVIFQQEKEEIIENYHNQILNKFPDLKNILIPGTIVFSLEDFIKEFTNINVCYVKNWEENRIKGLFILSNEYNKDNNNKIENNNNLNININNNKRINIISKYYYLFELKENSNIIISLFQDEDKLKQNESRKPLMDISLTILKYDKNTNEINHIQTIDFSITPSIQMELNLSSGNYIIFPRTSGCFIGKINDNFSMRNTYLKNENGELNKIFINVIKDIFERYDFYQNNILNFEEFSNLIEKMYNSKVNENEVNDLIQKYSFNQKGISEKGLIKFFSDILSKDENLMRNYLENLGYDNDLYCNKYRNFMIVIHSNNPLTVNLKETLNSGINEKVNKILLKHFGEAKKNNINENVNIILLRSKLNESIITLGCKNNNLNKLKVTIGIKNLNGLIFGISNENTKIINGNDLEYFFQFYIQNPNELENIDFTIKTSPI
;
A
#
# COMPACT_ATOMS: atom_id res chain seq x y z
N MET A 1 -17.92 44.92 36.12
CA MET A 1 -16.87 44.50 35.16
C MET A 1 -16.71 43.02 35.35
N GLU A 2 -16.82 42.26 34.25
CA GLU A 2 -16.84 40.80 34.30
C GLU A 2 -15.43 40.26 34.04
N SER A 3 -15.16 39.04 34.50
CA SER A 3 -13.93 38.31 34.12
C SER A 3 -14.03 37.88 32.66
N GLU A 4 -12.94 38.01 31.90
CA GLU A 4 -12.86 37.72 30.46
C GLU A 4 -11.85 36.60 30.25
N SER A 5 -12.20 35.62 29.43
CA SER A 5 -11.30 34.57 28.97
C SER A 5 -11.22 34.60 27.46
N ARG A 6 -10.01 34.58 26.91
CA ARG A 6 -9.77 34.62 25.45
C ARG A 6 -8.66 33.64 25.07
N GLU A 7 -8.88 32.88 24.03
CA GLU A 7 -7.83 32.09 23.41
C GLU A 7 -6.93 32.99 22.54
N LEU A 8 -5.62 32.93 22.77
CA LEU A 8 -4.61 33.69 22.04
C LEU A 8 -4.14 32.96 20.78
N VAL A 9 -3.87 31.66 20.95
CA VAL A 9 -3.55 30.69 19.90
C VAL A 9 -4.10 29.36 20.36
N PRO A 10 -4.29 28.37 19.49
CA PRO A 10 -4.88 27.09 19.87
C PRO A 10 -4.28 26.49 21.14
N GLY A 11 -5.12 26.26 22.14
CA GLY A 11 -4.74 25.68 23.45
C GLY A 11 -4.02 26.62 24.42
N ILE A 12 -3.96 27.92 24.14
CA ILE A 12 -3.34 28.93 25.04
C ILE A 12 -4.32 30.04 25.32
N PHE A 13 -4.70 30.15 26.57
CA PHE A 13 -5.76 31.06 27.02
C PHE A 13 -5.20 32.15 27.92
N ILE A 14 -5.70 33.40 27.74
CA ILE A 14 -5.52 34.47 28.70
C ILE A 14 -6.81 34.68 29.48
N HIS A 15 -6.71 34.68 30.82
CA HIS A 15 -7.80 34.91 31.71
C HIS A 15 -7.57 36.25 32.44
N LYS A 16 -8.50 37.15 32.32
CA LYS A 16 -8.49 38.48 33.01
C LYS A 16 -9.53 38.43 34.13
N ASN A 17 -9.08 38.23 35.34
CA ASN A 17 -9.94 38.08 36.48
C ASN A 17 -10.07 39.42 37.24
N TYR A 18 -11.28 39.85 37.44
CA TYR A 18 -11.55 41.05 38.21
C TYR A 18 -11.44 40.78 39.69
N ILE A 19 -10.75 41.70 40.41
CA ILE A 19 -10.71 41.72 41.90
C ILE A 19 -11.24 43.08 42.35
N SER A 20 -12.06 43.10 43.39
CA SER A 20 -12.62 44.35 43.90
C SER A 20 -11.56 45.31 44.43
N SER A 21 -11.74 46.60 44.22
CA SER A 21 -10.77 47.68 44.44
C SER A 21 -10.61 48.10 45.90
N SER A 22 -11.00 47.32 46.87
CA SER A 22 -11.20 47.78 48.27
C SER A 22 -9.92 48.06 49.08
N SER A 23 -8.73 47.89 48.56
CA SER A 23 -7.45 48.06 49.26
C SER A 23 -6.56 49.25 48.84
N ILE A 24 -6.88 49.94 47.75
CA ILE A 24 -6.06 51.07 47.22
C ILE A 24 -6.96 52.31 47.09
N PRO A 25 -6.66 53.42 47.79
CA PRO A 25 -7.40 54.69 47.59
C PRO A 25 -7.30 55.16 46.16
N SER A 26 -8.41 55.61 45.58
CA SER A 26 -8.52 56.06 44.18
C SER A 26 -8.43 55.01 43.04
N ALA A 27 -8.26 53.72 43.35
CA ALA A 27 -8.31 52.71 42.29
C ALA A 27 -9.76 52.39 41.89
N ILE A 28 -10.04 52.28 40.60
CA ILE A 28 -11.36 51.92 40.05
C ILE A 28 -11.52 50.43 39.99
N ALA A 29 -10.46 49.71 39.54
CA ALA A 29 -10.50 48.25 39.35
C ALA A 29 -9.09 47.65 39.46
N THR A 30 -9.03 46.40 39.89
CA THR A 30 -7.78 45.64 39.82
C THR A 30 -8.07 44.32 39.09
N TYR A 31 -7.21 43.97 38.12
CA TYR A 31 -7.27 42.74 37.34
C TYR A 31 -6.03 41.91 37.57
N ILE A 32 -6.24 40.60 37.68
CA ILE A 32 -5.16 39.61 37.56
C ILE A 32 -5.29 38.93 36.22
N TRP A 33 -4.20 38.94 35.48
CA TRP A 33 -4.13 38.21 34.22
C TRP A 33 -3.31 36.93 34.39
N ASN A 34 -3.89 35.83 33.99
CA ASN A 34 -3.28 34.52 34.01
C ASN A 34 -3.17 34.00 32.56
N ILE A 35 -2.11 33.27 32.28
CA ILE A 35 -2.03 32.44 31.06
C ILE A 35 -2.16 30.98 31.48
N GLU A 36 -3.08 30.30 30.81
CA GLU A 36 -3.25 28.85 30.91
C GLU A 36 -2.76 28.21 29.61
N VAL A 37 -1.81 27.28 29.74
CA VAL A 37 -1.27 26.48 28.62
C VAL A 37 -1.87 25.10 28.70
N LYS A 38 -2.67 24.70 27.69
CA LYS A 38 -3.30 23.36 27.60
C LYS A 38 -2.58 22.43 26.61
N THR A 39 -1.42 22.86 26.11
CA THR A 39 -0.61 22.11 25.13
C THR A 39 0.77 21.77 25.67
N MET A 40 1.48 20.87 24.97
CA MET A 40 2.88 20.53 25.25
C MET A 40 3.81 21.59 24.64
N SER A 41 3.61 22.87 25.00
CA SER A 41 4.44 23.97 24.55
C SER A 41 4.99 24.77 25.71
N VAL A 42 6.26 25.18 25.61
CA VAL A 42 6.84 26.18 26.49
C VAL A 42 6.63 27.54 25.85
N ILE A 43 5.99 28.44 26.58
CA ILE A 43 5.67 29.78 26.07
C ILE A 43 6.62 30.78 26.65
N THR A 44 7.19 31.60 25.77
CA THR A 44 7.83 32.85 26.16
C THR A 44 6.91 34.00 25.77
N LEU A 45 6.34 34.64 26.78
CA LEU A 45 5.42 35.75 26.62
C LEU A 45 6.16 37.06 26.94
N ASN A 46 6.15 38.00 26.00
CA ASN A 46 6.59 39.39 26.20
C ASN A 46 5.37 40.30 26.14
N LEU A 47 5.13 41.03 27.22
CA LEU A 47 4.07 42.04 27.37
C LEU A 47 4.68 43.39 27.45
N SER A 48 4.16 44.37 26.67
CA SER A 48 4.52 45.77 26.78
C SER A 48 3.28 46.65 27.03
N PHE A 49 3.39 47.58 27.96
CA PHE A 49 2.34 48.51 28.34
C PHE A 49 2.73 49.96 28.04
N GLU A 50 3.69 50.20 27.14
CA GLU A 50 4.24 51.53 26.81
C GLU A 50 3.17 52.55 26.39
N ASN A 51 2.08 52.09 25.79
CA ASN A 51 0.99 52.95 25.33
C ASN A 51 -0.24 52.89 26.27
N SER A 52 -0.01 52.57 27.55
CA SER A 52 -1.03 52.54 28.58
C SER A 52 -0.84 53.66 29.56
N GLU A 53 -1.95 54.34 29.98
CA GLU A 53 -1.94 55.47 30.85
C GLU A 53 -2.84 55.26 32.09
N ASN A 54 -2.49 55.88 33.21
CA ASN A 54 -3.22 55.79 34.49
C ASN A 54 -3.43 54.32 34.97
N ILE A 55 -2.40 53.51 34.83
CA ILE A 55 -2.36 52.12 35.28
C ILE A 55 -1.16 51.93 36.22
N LYS A 56 -1.30 51.00 37.20
CA LYS A 56 -0.18 50.55 38.02
C LYS A 56 -0.03 49.04 37.87
N ILE A 57 1.19 48.62 37.50
CA ILE A 57 1.56 47.21 37.39
C ILE A 57 2.26 46.81 38.68
N GLU A 58 1.71 45.82 39.42
CA GLU A 58 2.35 45.32 40.64
C GLU A 58 3.61 44.49 40.27
N ASN A 59 4.64 44.63 41.10
CA ASN A 59 5.90 43.89 41.03
C ASN A 59 6.81 44.17 39.81
N ASN A 60 6.50 45.18 38.97
CA ASN A 60 7.39 45.52 37.84
C ASN A 60 7.53 47.06 37.71
N LYS A 61 8.76 47.56 37.71
CA LYS A 61 9.09 49.00 37.48
C LYS A 61 9.17 49.33 35.99
N ASN A 62 9.25 48.36 35.12
CA ASN A 62 9.33 48.52 33.69
C ASN A 62 7.99 48.26 33.04
N SER A 63 7.72 48.96 31.93
CA SER A 63 6.51 48.73 31.12
C SER A 63 6.54 47.43 30.34
N GLU A 64 7.60 46.64 30.43
CA GLU A 64 7.77 45.37 29.77
C GLU A 64 7.90 44.18 30.74
N ILE A 65 7.23 43.08 30.45
CA ILE A 65 7.27 41.87 31.22
C ILE A 65 7.59 40.70 30.28
N SER A 66 8.65 39.92 30.60
CA SER A 66 9.00 38.70 29.90
C SER A 66 8.85 37.49 30.87
N ILE A 67 8.02 36.53 30.51
CA ILE A 67 7.73 35.38 31.36
C ILE A 67 7.77 34.10 30.54
N ILE A 68 8.38 33.07 31.13
CA ILE A 68 8.33 31.69 30.60
C ILE A 68 7.26 30.91 31.37
N ILE A 69 6.39 30.21 30.63
CA ILE A 69 5.31 29.39 31.12
C ILE A 69 5.49 27.97 30.59
N ASN A 70 5.44 27.00 31.48
CA ASN A 70 5.65 25.59 31.09
C ASN A 70 4.37 24.94 30.55
N PRO A 71 4.48 23.78 29.89
CA PRO A 71 3.34 23.00 29.47
C PRO A 71 2.36 22.72 30.61
N PHE A 72 1.05 22.82 30.34
CA PHE A 72 -0.04 22.56 31.29
C PHE A 72 0.01 23.41 32.57
N GLU A 73 0.69 24.57 32.53
CA GLU A 73 0.77 25.52 33.65
C GLU A 73 -0.29 26.60 33.47
N ASN A 74 -0.99 26.93 34.59
CA ASN A 74 -1.79 28.16 34.70
C ASN A 74 -1.02 29.12 35.58
N LYS A 75 -0.52 30.23 35.00
CA LYS A 75 0.38 31.13 35.70
C LYS A 75 -0.12 32.54 35.66
N GLU A 76 -0.13 33.16 36.86
CA GLU A 76 -0.30 34.62 36.94
C GLU A 76 0.84 35.34 36.28
N ILE A 77 0.51 36.24 35.34
CA ILE A 77 1.49 36.96 34.51
C ILE A 77 1.62 38.41 34.97
N VAL A 78 0.49 39.02 35.37
CA VAL A 78 0.50 40.44 35.74
C VAL A 78 -0.73 40.78 36.58
N LYS A 79 -0.56 41.70 37.55
CA LYS A 79 -1.68 42.32 38.28
C LYS A 79 -1.66 43.81 37.96
N ILE A 80 -2.79 44.32 37.46
CA ILE A 80 -2.97 45.66 36.92
C ILE A 80 -4.03 46.36 37.72
N THR A 81 -3.68 47.49 38.31
CA THR A 81 -4.64 48.41 38.98
C THR A 81 -4.92 49.59 38.07
N LEU A 82 -6.18 49.89 37.84
CA LEU A 82 -6.67 50.98 37.00
C LEU A 82 -7.13 52.16 37.86
N PHE A 83 -6.80 53.41 37.40
CA PHE A 83 -7.20 54.67 38.01
C PHE A 83 -8.16 55.41 37.06
N ASN A 84 -8.66 56.61 37.51
CA ASN A 84 -9.54 57.44 36.68
C ASN A 84 -8.86 57.75 35.34
N ASP A 85 -9.64 57.84 34.26
CA ASP A 85 -9.17 58.12 32.89
C ASP A 85 -8.10 57.16 32.39
N TRP A 86 -8.18 55.85 32.74
CA TRP A 86 -7.21 54.87 32.32
C TRP A 86 -7.31 54.52 30.83
N ILE A 87 -6.13 54.27 30.21
CA ILE A 87 -5.98 53.68 28.90
C ILE A 87 -5.15 52.44 29.06
N LEU A 88 -5.69 51.27 28.69
CA LEU A 88 -5.00 49.98 28.71
C LEU A 88 -4.81 49.46 27.29
N ASN A 89 -3.60 49.55 26.77
CA ASN A 89 -3.25 49.14 25.40
C ASN A 89 -2.02 48.23 25.41
N PRO A 90 -2.17 46.96 25.84
CA PRO A 90 -1.07 46.00 25.94
C PRO A 90 -0.71 45.45 24.55
N LYS A 91 0.59 45.34 24.28
CA LYS A 91 1.17 44.63 23.14
C LYS A 91 1.62 43.26 23.61
N PHE A 92 1.24 42.22 22.87
CA PHE A 92 1.62 40.84 23.14
C PHE A 92 2.58 40.34 22.07
N GLN A 93 3.68 39.74 22.48
CA GLN A 93 4.55 38.97 21.64
C GLN A 93 4.68 37.58 22.27
N LEU A 94 4.25 36.55 21.54
CA LEU A 94 4.20 35.18 22.04
C LEU A 94 5.11 34.32 21.18
N LYS A 95 6.02 33.57 21.82
CA LYS A 95 6.90 32.63 21.17
C LYS A 95 6.61 31.23 21.73
N LEU A 96 6.32 30.29 20.85
CA LEU A 96 6.12 28.90 21.18
C LEU A 96 7.44 28.13 21.00
N ASN A 97 7.78 27.29 21.96
CA ASN A 97 8.97 26.43 21.90
C ASN A 97 8.58 25.01 22.30
N VAL A 98 9.18 24.03 21.62
CA VAL A 98 9.04 22.62 22.02
C VAL A 98 9.81 22.40 23.32
N PRO A 99 9.23 21.76 24.35
CA PRO A 99 9.92 21.49 25.62
C PRO A 99 11.02 20.45 25.44
N SER A 100 11.97 20.43 26.36
CA SER A 100 13.04 19.42 26.36
C SER A 100 12.45 18.00 26.48
N LYS A 101 13.08 17.02 25.83
CA LYS A 101 12.64 15.62 25.88
C LYS A 101 12.48 15.10 27.31
N LYS A 102 13.38 15.48 28.23
CA LYS A 102 13.29 15.14 29.64
C LYS A 102 12.02 15.66 30.30
N LEU A 103 11.59 16.88 29.96
CA LEU A 103 10.35 17.44 30.48
C LEU A 103 9.14 16.73 29.89
N GLN A 104 9.14 16.44 28.58
CA GLN A 104 8.10 15.66 27.92
C GLN A 104 7.94 14.26 28.58
N GLU A 105 9.05 13.54 28.79
CA GLU A 105 9.04 12.23 29.47
C GLU A 105 8.42 12.26 30.85
N SER A 106 8.62 13.34 31.61
CA SER A 106 8.07 13.47 32.96
C SER A 106 6.54 13.46 32.98
N PHE A 107 5.92 14.01 31.93
CA PHE A 107 4.45 14.06 31.80
C PHE A 107 3.81 12.75 31.41
N ILE A 108 4.52 11.89 30.65
CA ILE A 108 3.95 10.65 30.10
C ILE A 108 4.38 9.37 30.84
N LYS A 109 5.25 9.50 31.85
CA LYS A 109 5.88 8.36 32.52
C LYS A 109 4.88 7.36 33.12
N LYS A 110 3.78 7.84 33.67
CA LYS A 110 2.76 6.99 34.33
C LYS A 110 2.04 6.14 33.29
N GLU A 111 1.56 6.75 32.23
CA GLU A 111 0.82 6.10 31.12
C GLU A 111 1.71 5.09 30.40
N LYS A 112 2.97 5.44 30.15
CA LYS A 112 3.94 4.52 29.55
C LYS A 112 4.16 3.26 30.39
N ASN A 113 4.18 3.38 31.71
CA ASN A 113 4.30 2.23 32.60
C ASN A 113 3.05 1.33 32.56
N GLU A 114 1.87 1.92 32.51
CA GLU A 114 0.60 1.19 32.42
C GLU A 114 0.50 0.43 31.08
N ILE A 115 0.83 1.09 29.97
CA ILE A 115 0.89 0.47 28.64
C ILE A 115 1.85 -0.73 28.65
N ASN A 116 3.05 -0.58 29.24
CA ASN A 116 4.02 -1.67 29.30
C ASN A 116 3.53 -2.87 30.12
N GLN A 117 2.76 -2.64 31.19
CA GLN A 117 2.13 -3.71 31.97
C GLN A 117 1.07 -4.46 31.13
N ASN A 118 0.21 -3.72 30.43
CA ASN A 118 -0.81 -4.29 29.57
C ASN A 118 -0.20 -5.04 28.37
N LEU A 119 0.90 -4.54 27.80
CA LEU A 119 1.65 -5.25 26.75
C LEU A 119 2.19 -6.60 27.24
N LYS A 120 2.73 -6.66 28.47
CA LYS A 120 3.17 -7.93 29.05
C LYS A 120 2.03 -8.92 29.22
N LYS A 121 0.85 -8.46 29.68
CA LYS A 121 -0.35 -9.30 29.77
C LYS A 121 -0.81 -9.77 28.38
N SER A 122 -0.89 -8.89 27.41
CA SER A 122 -1.33 -9.20 26.03
C SER A 122 -0.41 -10.20 25.33
N LYS A 123 0.90 -10.21 25.62
CA LYS A 123 1.88 -11.18 25.06
C LYS A 123 1.54 -12.64 25.35
N ILE A 124 0.72 -12.94 26.37
CA ILE A 124 0.24 -14.31 26.64
C ILE A 124 -0.54 -14.86 25.42
N LEU A 125 -1.19 -13.97 24.68
CA LEU A 125 -1.98 -14.33 23.50
C LEU A 125 -1.14 -14.48 22.22
N LYS A 126 0.19 -14.35 22.28
CA LYS A 126 1.08 -14.41 21.09
C LYS A 126 0.92 -15.71 20.30
N ASN A 127 0.52 -16.79 20.95
CA ASN A 127 0.33 -18.10 20.31
C ASN A 127 -1.06 -18.29 19.70
N TYR A 128 -2.00 -17.36 19.88
CA TYR A 128 -3.34 -17.41 19.30
C TYR A 128 -3.38 -16.58 18.01
N GLN A 129 -4.03 -17.14 16.98
CA GLN A 129 -4.40 -16.36 15.79
C GLN A 129 -5.77 -15.71 16.04
N LEU A 130 -5.75 -14.50 16.62
CA LEU A 130 -6.97 -13.80 17.02
C LEU A 130 -7.90 -13.54 15.84
N GLU A 131 -7.37 -13.45 14.64
CA GLU A 131 -8.11 -13.24 13.38
C GLU A 131 -9.11 -14.35 13.08
N ASN A 132 -8.85 -15.55 13.60
CA ASN A 132 -9.69 -16.75 13.37
C ASN A 132 -10.80 -16.93 14.41
N PHE A 133 -10.82 -16.09 15.45
CA PHE A 133 -11.81 -16.15 16.51
C PHE A 133 -12.94 -15.13 16.28
N SER A 134 -14.13 -15.45 16.79
CA SER A 134 -15.20 -14.44 16.89
C SER A 134 -14.89 -13.44 18.02
N ILE A 135 -15.50 -12.27 17.97
CA ILE A 135 -15.31 -11.24 19.00
C ILE A 135 -15.66 -11.79 20.39
N LYS A 136 -16.73 -12.60 20.51
CA LYS A 136 -17.14 -13.21 21.79
C LYS A 136 -16.09 -14.18 22.34
N GLU A 137 -15.46 -14.97 21.50
CA GLU A 137 -14.39 -15.88 21.91
C GLU A 137 -13.15 -15.10 22.35
N ILE A 138 -12.82 -14.00 21.65
CA ILE A 138 -11.71 -13.11 22.04
C ILE A 138 -11.97 -12.45 23.39
N GLU A 139 -13.17 -11.93 23.62
CA GLU A 139 -13.56 -11.34 24.91
C GLU A 139 -13.48 -12.37 26.04
N LYS A 140 -13.86 -13.61 25.80
CA LYS A 140 -13.69 -14.72 26.76
C LYS A 140 -12.21 -14.94 27.06
N LEU A 141 -11.35 -15.02 26.04
CA LEU A 141 -9.89 -15.15 26.20
C LEU A 141 -9.31 -13.99 27.01
N PHE A 142 -9.76 -12.75 26.78
CA PHE A 142 -9.31 -11.58 27.54
C PHE A 142 -9.71 -11.68 29.01
N THR A 143 -10.94 -12.11 29.28
CA THR A 143 -11.45 -12.30 30.64
C THR A 143 -10.67 -13.39 31.39
N GLU A 144 -10.47 -14.54 30.76
CA GLU A 144 -9.73 -15.67 31.33
C GLU A 144 -8.26 -15.30 31.65
N ASN A 145 -7.63 -14.48 30.81
CA ASN A 145 -6.24 -14.04 30.97
C ASN A 145 -6.10 -12.70 31.72
N LYS A 146 -7.18 -12.16 32.30
CA LYS A 146 -7.21 -10.90 33.07
C LYS A 146 -6.63 -9.71 32.27
N ILE A 147 -6.92 -9.65 30.97
CA ILE A 147 -6.57 -8.55 30.10
C ILE A 147 -7.68 -7.50 30.21
N GLU A 148 -7.36 -6.36 30.80
CA GLU A 148 -8.31 -5.24 30.95
C GLU A 148 -8.30 -4.36 29.71
N LYS A 149 -7.11 -4.07 29.18
CA LYS A 149 -6.89 -3.31 27.94
C LYS A 149 -5.87 -4.05 27.09
N PHE A 150 -6.27 -4.37 25.87
CA PHE A 150 -5.38 -5.04 24.90
C PHE A 150 -4.31 -4.06 24.41
N VAL A 151 -3.09 -4.55 24.24
CA VAL A 151 -1.99 -3.85 23.56
C VAL A 151 -1.43 -4.78 22.51
N ASP A 152 -1.36 -4.29 21.29
CA ASP A 152 -0.87 -5.07 20.15
C ASP A 152 0.62 -5.39 20.30
N TYR A 153 0.93 -6.64 20.51
CA TYR A 153 2.31 -7.12 20.70
C TYR A 153 3.06 -7.31 19.37
N ASP A 154 2.36 -7.39 18.22
CA ASP A 154 2.96 -7.50 16.89
C ASP A 154 3.23 -6.12 16.29
N PHE A 155 2.48 -5.09 16.74
CA PHE A 155 2.69 -3.68 16.41
C PHE A 155 2.66 -2.82 17.68
N PRO A 156 3.68 -2.98 18.55
CA PRO A 156 3.67 -2.37 19.88
C PRO A 156 3.81 -0.85 19.81
N PRO A 157 3.27 -0.12 20.81
CA PRO A 157 3.34 1.33 20.89
C PRO A 157 4.76 1.80 21.26
N ASN A 158 5.61 1.92 20.26
CA ASN A 158 6.99 2.38 20.37
C ASN A 158 7.44 3.16 19.14
N ASP A 159 8.64 3.73 19.18
CA ASP A 159 9.17 4.59 18.12
C ASP A 159 9.34 3.83 16.79
N LEU A 160 9.59 2.51 16.80
CA LEU A 160 9.75 1.72 15.58
C LEU A 160 8.43 1.52 14.83
N SER A 161 7.29 1.56 15.54
CA SER A 161 5.97 1.54 14.92
C SER A 161 5.62 2.88 14.29
N MET A 162 6.26 3.97 14.72
CA MET A 162 6.12 5.26 14.06
C MET A 162 7.05 5.37 12.85
N ILE A 163 8.35 5.05 13.05
CA ILE A 163 9.40 5.15 12.03
C ILE A 163 10.22 3.87 12.04
N SER A 164 10.15 3.10 10.96
CA SER A 164 10.91 1.85 10.86
C SER A 164 12.42 2.11 10.79
N LYS A 165 13.22 1.11 11.16
CA LYS A 165 14.70 1.20 11.08
C LYS A 165 15.23 1.52 9.68
N LYS A 166 14.43 1.32 8.65
CA LYS A 166 14.78 1.61 7.25
C LYS A 166 15.14 3.09 7.05
N PHE A 167 14.43 3.98 7.75
CA PHE A 167 14.53 5.45 7.57
C PHE A 167 15.33 6.16 8.66
N SER A 168 15.80 5.48 9.68
CA SER A 168 16.52 6.09 10.81
C SER A 168 17.83 6.79 10.42
N LYS A 169 18.29 6.68 9.16
CA LYS A 169 19.55 7.25 8.65
C LYS A 169 19.36 8.47 7.72
N ASP A 170 18.16 8.70 7.20
CA ASP A 170 17.91 9.78 6.21
C ASP A 170 17.25 10.97 6.93
N GLY A 171 18.04 11.81 7.50
CA GLY A 171 17.70 12.69 8.62
C GLY A 171 17.07 14.07 8.34
N THR A 172 16.55 14.42 7.16
CA THR A 172 16.08 15.79 6.91
C THR A 172 14.59 16.00 6.98
N GLU A 173 13.76 15.06 6.52
CA GLU A 173 12.30 15.18 6.52
C GLU A 173 11.64 14.71 7.83
N ILE A 174 12.37 13.99 8.66
CA ILE A 174 11.85 13.38 9.91
C ILE A 174 12.05 14.32 11.12
N LYS A 175 12.70 15.47 10.94
CA LYS A 175 13.11 16.34 12.05
C LYS A 175 11.96 16.77 12.95
N ASP A 176 10.85 17.17 12.36
CA ASP A 176 9.69 17.67 13.10
C ASP A 176 9.02 16.55 13.93
N ILE A 177 9.02 15.33 13.41
CA ILE A 177 8.50 14.14 14.13
C ILE A 177 9.44 13.78 15.28
N LEU A 178 10.78 13.90 15.08
CA LEU A 178 11.79 13.56 16.08
C LEU A 178 11.95 14.60 17.19
N ASP A 179 11.40 15.79 17.03
CA ASP A 179 11.43 16.84 18.05
C ASP A 179 10.54 16.52 19.25
N TYR A 180 9.48 15.73 19.03
CA TYR A 180 8.59 15.25 20.08
C TYR A 180 8.91 13.82 20.51
N ILE A 181 8.65 13.52 21.80
CA ILE A 181 8.53 12.14 22.29
C ILE A 181 7.14 11.67 21.91
N ILE A 182 7.01 10.48 21.36
CA ILE A 182 5.71 9.93 20.97
C ILE A 182 4.98 9.45 22.24
N ASP A 183 3.82 10.03 22.50
CA ASP A 183 2.90 9.65 23.55
C ASP A 183 1.79 8.78 23.00
N TRP A 184 1.83 7.49 23.29
CA TRP A 184 0.82 6.56 22.80
C TRP A 184 -0.43 6.61 23.66
N ARG A 185 -1.53 7.13 23.12
CA ARG A 185 -2.75 7.41 23.85
C ARG A 185 -3.97 6.73 23.25
N ARG A 186 -4.94 6.42 24.10
CA ARG A 186 -6.25 5.92 23.69
C ARG A 186 -7.21 7.07 23.42
N PRO A 187 -8.28 6.87 22.60
CA PRO A 187 -9.25 7.91 22.26
C PRO A 187 -9.83 8.64 23.48
N GLU A 188 -10.13 7.90 24.54
CA GLU A 188 -10.64 8.44 25.80
C GLU A 188 -9.74 9.50 26.45
N ASN A 189 -8.46 9.57 26.05
CA ASN A 189 -7.48 10.47 26.64
C ASN A 189 -7.20 11.72 25.81
N PHE A 190 -7.63 11.79 24.53
CA PHE A 190 -7.38 12.93 23.67
C PHE A 190 -8.63 13.49 22.97
N ILE A 191 -9.71 12.75 22.89
CA ILE A 191 -10.98 13.29 22.41
C ILE A 191 -11.52 14.21 23.49
N LEU A 192 -11.45 15.51 23.23
CA LEU A 192 -11.98 16.53 24.15
C LEU A 192 -13.50 16.46 24.12
N LEU A 193 -14.03 16.12 25.26
CA LEU A 193 -15.44 15.95 25.52
C LEU A 193 -16.04 17.33 25.82
N ASN A 194 -16.54 18.00 24.78
CA ASN A 194 -17.09 19.36 24.91
C ASN A 194 -18.44 19.42 25.63
N ASP A 195 -19.03 18.26 25.97
CA ASP A 195 -20.32 18.20 26.69
C ASP A 195 -20.26 17.26 27.90
N GLU A 196 -20.46 17.78 29.09
CA GLU A 196 -20.49 17.04 30.36
C GLU A 196 -21.56 15.92 30.45
N LYS A 197 -22.41 15.73 29.42
CA LYS A 197 -23.55 14.82 29.46
C LYS A 197 -23.46 13.56 28.64
N ASN A 198 -22.62 13.50 27.59
CA ASN A 198 -22.49 12.29 26.74
C ASN A 198 -21.07 12.11 26.23
N ASN A 199 -20.22 11.58 27.06
CA ASN A 199 -18.80 11.32 26.77
C ASN A 199 -18.61 10.03 25.94
N VAL A 200 -19.20 9.92 24.75
CA VAL A 200 -19.10 8.72 23.91
C VAL A 200 -18.49 9.09 22.57
N TYR A 201 -17.35 8.49 22.26
CA TYR A 201 -16.83 8.45 20.89
C TYR A 201 -17.36 7.20 20.17
N ASN A 202 -17.45 7.26 18.85
CA ASN A 202 -17.91 6.18 18.01
C ASN A 202 -16.79 5.67 17.09
N ILE A 203 -16.91 4.46 16.57
CA ILE A 203 -16.04 4.04 15.48
C ILE A 203 -16.35 4.91 14.27
N ILE A 204 -17.63 4.98 13.88
CA ILE A 204 -18.14 5.76 12.73
C ILE A 204 -19.44 6.40 13.17
N ASN A 205 -19.63 7.68 12.94
CA ASN A 205 -20.92 8.34 13.12
C ASN A 205 -21.90 7.94 12.00
N ASP A 206 -23.13 8.37 12.09
CA ASP A 206 -24.16 8.02 11.10
C ASP A 206 -23.79 8.49 9.69
N ASN A 207 -23.16 9.65 9.57
CA ASN A 207 -22.66 10.22 8.32
C ASN A 207 -21.22 10.72 8.51
N PRO A 208 -20.20 9.89 8.27
CA PRO A 208 -18.83 10.35 8.24
C PRO A 208 -18.68 11.38 7.11
N GLU A 209 -18.15 12.55 7.43
CA GLU A 209 -18.02 13.64 6.47
C GLU A 209 -16.59 13.65 5.91
N ALA A 210 -16.48 13.69 4.58
CA ALA A 210 -15.20 13.78 3.89
C ALA A 210 -14.40 15.06 4.23
N ASN A 211 -15.09 16.07 4.78
CA ASN A 211 -14.49 17.33 5.22
C ASN A 211 -13.85 17.24 6.61
N ASP A 212 -14.21 16.25 7.40
CA ASP A 212 -13.78 16.10 8.78
C ASP A 212 -12.41 15.38 8.90
N ILE A 213 -11.60 15.47 7.86
CA ILE A 213 -10.30 14.79 7.85
C ILE A 213 -9.21 15.82 8.05
N ILE A 214 -8.55 15.76 9.20
CA ILE A 214 -7.42 16.61 9.57
C ILE A 214 -6.13 15.81 9.47
N GLN A 215 -5.16 16.39 8.82
CA GLN A 215 -3.79 15.91 8.77
C GLN A 215 -2.94 16.74 9.74
N GLU A 216 -2.16 16.06 10.56
CA GLU A 216 -1.30 16.69 11.56
C GLU A 216 0.18 16.65 11.15
N ILE A 217 1.08 16.27 12.06
CA ILE A 217 2.54 16.35 11.86
C ILE A 217 3.03 15.38 10.78
N LEU A 218 2.44 14.16 10.70
CA LEU A 218 2.80 13.21 9.66
C LEU A 218 2.11 13.60 8.34
N PRO A 219 2.85 13.98 7.28
CA PRO A 219 2.25 14.48 6.04
C PRO A 219 1.78 13.35 5.12
N ASP A 220 0.87 12.48 5.59
CA ASP A 220 0.30 11.40 4.77
C ASP A 220 -0.81 11.92 3.85
N HIS A 221 -0.42 12.66 2.82
CA HIS A 221 -1.33 13.18 1.80
C HIS A 221 -2.00 12.07 0.98
N ASN A 222 -1.34 10.91 0.87
CA ASN A 222 -1.85 9.81 0.07
C ASN A 222 -3.00 9.11 0.77
N PHE A 223 -2.83 8.77 2.06
CA PHE A 223 -3.88 8.15 2.85
C PHE A 223 -5.04 9.12 3.09
N SER A 224 -4.77 10.37 3.51
CA SER A 224 -5.81 11.37 3.80
C SER A 224 -6.68 11.66 2.58
N SER A 225 -6.09 11.74 1.38
CA SER A 225 -6.85 11.89 0.13
C SER A 225 -7.72 10.67 -0.19
N ALA A 226 -7.17 9.46 -0.02
CA ALA A 226 -7.90 8.23 -0.31
C ALA A 226 -9.08 8.04 0.67
N ILE A 227 -8.87 8.27 1.97
CA ILE A 227 -9.94 8.12 2.96
C ILE A 227 -11.02 9.18 2.80
N SER A 228 -10.66 10.43 2.42
CA SER A 228 -11.64 11.48 2.07
C SER A 228 -12.50 11.04 0.87
N CYS A 229 -11.87 10.48 -0.16
CA CYS A 229 -12.59 9.96 -1.32
C CYS A 229 -13.56 8.83 -0.97
N ILE A 230 -13.16 7.90 -0.10
CA ILE A 230 -14.00 6.76 0.32
C ILE A 230 -15.10 7.21 1.28
N ALA A 231 -14.88 8.26 2.09
CA ALA A 231 -15.88 8.82 3.00
C ALA A 231 -17.14 9.33 2.28
N GLU A 232 -17.04 9.70 0.98
CA GLU A 232 -18.20 9.96 0.12
C GLU A 232 -19.14 8.74 -0.03
N ARG A 233 -18.71 7.57 0.40
CA ARG A 233 -19.42 6.29 0.36
C ARG A 233 -19.33 5.58 1.72
N PRO A 234 -20.01 6.04 2.77
CA PRO A 234 -19.88 5.53 4.14
C PRO A 234 -20.03 4.01 4.27
N ASN A 235 -20.84 3.40 3.40
CA ASN A 235 -21.01 1.95 3.40
C ASN A 235 -19.73 1.17 3.07
N LEU A 236 -18.79 1.75 2.31
CA LEU A 236 -17.49 1.12 2.05
C LEU A 236 -16.65 1.06 3.32
N ILE A 237 -16.66 2.15 4.09
CA ILE A 237 -15.96 2.22 5.38
C ILE A 237 -16.57 1.21 6.36
N ARG A 238 -17.91 1.18 6.49
CA ARG A 238 -18.60 0.24 7.41
C ARG A 238 -18.28 -1.22 7.12
N LYS A 239 -18.13 -1.61 5.85
CA LYS A 239 -17.72 -2.98 5.46
C LYS A 239 -16.36 -3.38 6.03
N LEU A 240 -15.43 -2.45 6.16
CA LEU A 240 -14.09 -2.71 6.72
C LEU A 240 -14.16 -3.12 8.19
N PHE A 241 -15.18 -2.67 8.91
CA PHE A 241 -15.47 -3.01 10.31
C PHE A 241 -16.52 -4.13 10.47
N ASN A 242 -16.85 -4.87 9.42
CA ASN A 242 -17.93 -5.87 9.42
C ASN A 242 -19.29 -5.28 9.85
N ASN A 243 -19.57 -4.02 9.56
CA ASN A 243 -20.72 -3.24 10.02
C ASN A 243 -20.85 -3.17 11.56
N ASN A 244 -19.76 -3.41 12.29
CA ASN A 244 -19.72 -3.26 13.75
C ASN A 244 -19.29 -1.83 14.10
N ASN A 245 -20.16 -1.09 14.81
CA ASN A 245 -19.88 0.27 15.27
C ASN A 245 -19.69 0.37 16.79
N ASN A 246 -19.60 -0.77 17.48
CA ASN A 246 -19.45 -0.79 18.92
C ASN A 246 -18.00 -0.54 19.33
N VAL A 247 -17.78 0.47 20.15
CA VAL A 247 -16.49 0.74 20.77
C VAL A 247 -16.10 -0.41 21.69
N SER A 248 -14.89 -0.93 21.53
CA SER A 248 -14.40 -2.05 22.34
C SER A 248 -13.99 -1.60 23.73
N LYS A 249 -14.55 -2.20 24.78
CA LYS A 249 -14.11 -1.95 26.16
C LYS A 249 -12.65 -2.37 26.42
N TYR A 250 -12.16 -3.32 25.62
CA TYR A 250 -10.77 -3.80 25.73
C TYR A 250 -9.80 -3.02 24.84
N GLY A 251 -10.30 -2.12 23.99
CA GLY A 251 -9.51 -1.42 22.99
C GLY A 251 -8.92 -2.36 21.92
N PHE A 252 -9.68 -3.38 21.51
CA PHE A 252 -9.31 -4.37 20.51
C PHE A 252 -10.25 -4.27 19.32
N TYR A 253 -9.70 -4.22 18.10
CA TYR A 253 -10.47 -4.08 16.87
C TYR A 253 -9.96 -5.04 15.80
N ILE A 254 -10.87 -5.47 14.91
CA ILE A 254 -10.58 -6.27 13.73
C ILE A 254 -10.99 -5.48 12.49
N ILE A 255 -10.03 -5.21 11.62
CA ILE A 255 -10.22 -4.45 10.38
C ILE A 255 -10.00 -5.39 9.19
N ASN A 256 -10.88 -5.33 8.19
CA ASN A 256 -10.70 -6.06 6.93
C ASN A 256 -10.03 -5.18 5.90
N LEU A 257 -8.89 -5.60 5.36
CA LEU A 257 -8.17 -4.90 4.30
C LEU A 257 -7.87 -5.84 3.14
N CYS A 258 -7.92 -5.32 1.91
CA CYS A 258 -7.61 -6.09 0.70
C CYS A 258 -6.14 -5.88 0.30
N ILE A 259 -5.25 -6.74 0.75
CA ILE A 259 -3.80 -6.62 0.51
C ILE A 259 -3.34 -7.68 -0.49
N ASN A 260 -2.64 -7.25 -1.54
CA ASN A 260 -2.16 -8.11 -2.64
C ASN A 260 -3.29 -8.96 -3.24
N GLY A 261 -4.46 -8.36 -3.43
CA GLY A 261 -5.64 -9.04 -3.96
C GLY A 261 -6.33 -10.01 -3.01
N LYS A 262 -6.00 -10.05 -1.72
CA LYS A 262 -6.58 -10.94 -0.71
C LYS A 262 -7.16 -10.14 0.46
N TRP A 263 -8.39 -10.43 0.86
CA TRP A 263 -8.98 -9.88 2.08
C TRP A 263 -8.30 -10.49 3.30
N LYS A 264 -7.75 -9.63 4.16
CA LYS A 264 -7.08 -10.00 5.42
C LYS A 264 -7.76 -9.32 6.60
N LYS A 265 -7.93 -10.05 7.70
CA LYS A 265 -8.38 -9.50 8.97
C LYS A 265 -7.18 -9.04 9.77
N ILE A 266 -7.14 -7.80 10.15
CA ILE A 266 -6.04 -7.19 10.89
C ILE A 266 -6.52 -6.86 12.31
N CYS A 267 -5.92 -7.50 13.30
CA CYS A 267 -6.18 -7.23 14.71
C CYS A 267 -5.27 -6.11 15.20
N ILE A 268 -5.84 -5.08 15.81
CA ILE A 268 -5.10 -3.92 16.35
C ILE A 268 -5.67 -3.49 17.70
N ASP A 269 -4.89 -2.71 18.43
CA ASP A 269 -5.35 -1.95 19.58
C ASP A 269 -5.71 -0.50 19.19
N ASP A 270 -6.20 0.30 20.17
CA ASP A 270 -6.56 1.70 20.01
C ASP A 270 -5.57 2.67 20.66
N LEU A 271 -4.29 2.29 20.73
CA LEU A 271 -3.21 3.19 21.11
C LEU A 271 -2.67 3.90 19.88
N PHE A 272 -2.82 5.22 19.82
CA PHE A 272 -2.38 6.04 18.69
C PHE A 272 -1.23 6.94 19.07
N PRO A 273 -0.30 7.24 18.12
CA PRO A 273 0.79 8.15 18.36
C PRO A 273 0.27 9.58 18.45
N CYS A 274 0.55 10.24 19.56
CA CYS A 274 0.12 11.59 19.86
C CYS A 274 1.31 12.48 20.24
N ILE A 275 1.15 13.78 20.11
CA ILE A 275 1.97 14.74 20.82
C ILE A 275 1.71 14.52 22.33
N PRO A 276 2.74 14.60 23.19
CA PRO A 276 2.56 14.36 24.62
C PRO A 276 1.40 15.16 25.20
N LYS A 277 0.44 14.46 25.81
CA LYS A 277 -0.78 15.04 26.40
C LYS A 277 -1.66 15.86 25.44
N SER A 278 -1.54 15.66 24.14
CA SER A 278 -2.25 16.42 23.10
C SER A 278 -2.88 15.48 22.07
N ASN A 279 -3.12 15.99 20.86
CA ASN A 279 -3.80 15.33 19.75
C ASN A 279 -2.94 14.25 19.08
N PRO A 280 -3.55 13.36 18.30
CA PRO A 280 -2.82 12.45 17.41
C PRO A 280 -1.86 13.19 16.47
N MET A 281 -0.73 12.58 16.18
CA MET A 281 0.27 13.09 15.21
C MET A 281 -0.05 12.67 13.76
N ILE A 282 -1.07 11.87 13.58
CA ILE A 282 -1.49 11.19 12.35
C ILE A 282 -2.86 11.71 11.90
N THR A 283 -3.32 11.26 10.73
CA THR A 283 -4.61 11.68 10.18
C THR A 283 -5.78 11.28 11.09
N HIS A 284 -6.65 12.22 11.41
CA HIS A 284 -7.80 11.99 12.29
C HIS A 284 -9.00 12.88 11.94
N SER A 285 -10.12 12.66 12.63
CA SER A 285 -11.33 13.51 12.55
C SER A 285 -11.43 14.41 13.76
N PRO A 286 -11.86 15.67 13.62
CA PRO A 286 -12.21 16.53 14.76
C PRO A 286 -13.52 16.13 15.42
N SER A 287 -14.35 15.36 14.72
CA SER A 287 -15.55 14.74 15.30
C SER A 287 -15.14 13.55 16.17
N ASN A 288 -16.01 13.13 17.07
CA ASN A 288 -15.72 12.04 18.01
C ASN A 288 -15.71 10.65 17.33
N GLU A 289 -15.01 10.52 16.19
CA GLU A 289 -14.87 9.31 15.38
C GLU A 289 -13.43 8.81 15.38
N ILE A 290 -13.26 7.48 15.42
CA ILE A 290 -11.92 6.87 15.44
C ILE A 290 -11.61 5.98 14.24
N TYR A 291 -12.52 5.87 13.26
CA TYR A 291 -12.33 4.97 12.12
C TYR A 291 -11.07 5.28 11.31
N ILE A 292 -10.75 6.57 11.13
CA ILE A 292 -9.56 7.01 10.39
C ILE A 292 -8.29 6.49 11.07
N LEU A 293 -8.19 6.74 12.39
CA LEU A 293 -7.07 6.31 13.23
C LEU A 293 -6.89 4.78 13.19
N LEU A 294 -8.00 4.03 13.26
CA LEU A 294 -7.98 2.56 13.23
C LEU A 294 -7.54 2.04 11.86
N LEU A 295 -8.03 2.65 10.76
CA LEU A 295 -7.65 2.27 9.40
C LEU A 295 -6.18 2.57 9.13
N GLU A 296 -5.70 3.77 9.47
CA GLU A 296 -4.30 4.15 9.30
C GLU A 296 -3.38 3.24 10.12
N LYS A 297 -3.72 2.95 11.39
CA LYS A 297 -2.98 2.00 12.22
C LYS A 297 -2.93 0.60 11.63
N SER A 298 -4.03 0.11 11.09
CA SER A 298 -4.09 -1.24 10.50
C SER A 298 -3.20 -1.34 9.26
N LEU A 299 -3.12 -0.28 8.46
CA LEU A 299 -2.20 -0.18 7.34
C LEU A 299 -0.75 -0.06 7.82
N ALA A 300 -0.47 0.80 8.81
CA ALA A 300 0.86 0.95 9.40
C ALA A 300 1.40 -0.38 9.96
N LYS A 301 0.54 -1.19 10.58
CA LYS A 301 0.89 -2.54 11.02
C LYS A 301 1.27 -3.45 9.87
N ILE A 302 0.58 -3.35 8.73
CA ILE A 302 0.87 -4.14 7.53
C ILE A 302 2.20 -3.71 6.90
N PHE A 303 2.45 -2.41 6.83
CA PHE A 303 3.61 -1.81 6.16
C PHE A 303 4.78 -1.48 7.10
N ASP A 304 4.79 -2.02 8.33
CA ASP A 304 5.80 -1.96 9.38
C ASP A 304 5.82 -0.65 10.20
N SER A 305 5.44 0.50 9.67
CA SER A 305 5.35 1.76 10.44
C SER A 305 4.40 2.77 9.79
N TYR A 306 4.00 3.80 10.56
CA TYR A 306 3.23 4.91 10.01
C TYR A 306 3.99 5.68 8.93
N TYR A 307 5.30 5.83 9.09
CA TYR A 307 6.14 6.52 8.12
C TYR A 307 6.25 5.77 6.79
N ASP A 308 6.19 4.44 6.79
CA ASP A 308 6.20 3.63 5.58
C ASP A 308 4.96 3.90 4.69
N LEU A 309 3.84 4.39 5.26
CA LEU A 309 2.63 4.72 4.51
C LEU A 309 2.81 5.87 3.53
N LEU A 310 3.75 6.80 3.80
CA LEU A 310 4.02 7.95 2.93
C LEU A 310 4.43 7.55 1.50
N TYR A 311 4.95 6.34 1.34
CA TYR A 311 5.43 5.81 0.05
C TYR A 311 4.38 4.98 -0.70
N ILE A 312 3.15 4.90 -0.19
CA ILE A 312 2.05 4.17 -0.84
C ILE A 312 1.24 5.15 -1.68
N GLU A 313 0.97 4.79 -2.91
CA GLU A 313 0.19 5.63 -3.82
C GLU A 313 -1.32 5.65 -3.44
N LYS A 314 -1.98 6.76 -3.75
CA LYS A 314 -3.42 6.94 -3.49
C LYS A 314 -4.30 5.86 -4.11
N CYS A 315 -3.91 5.41 -5.30
CA CYS A 315 -4.60 4.35 -6.03
C CYS A 315 -4.56 3.01 -5.28
N ASP A 316 -3.43 2.71 -4.63
CA ASP A 316 -3.26 1.50 -3.83
C ASP A 316 -4.07 1.57 -2.53
N PHE A 317 -4.13 2.72 -1.87
CA PHE A 317 -5.01 2.89 -0.72
C PHE A 317 -6.48 2.67 -1.07
N LEU A 318 -6.94 3.20 -2.22
CA LEU A 318 -8.30 2.94 -2.71
C LEU A 318 -8.54 1.44 -2.89
N LEU A 319 -7.58 0.71 -3.47
CA LEU A 319 -7.64 -0.74 -3.62
C LEU A 319 -7.66 -1.47 -2.26
N TYR A 320 -6.76 -1.10 -1.34
CA TYR A 320 -6.66 -1.76 -0.02
C TYR A 320 -7.92 -1.59 0.82
N LEU A 321 -8.56 -0.43 0.72
CA LEU A 321 -9.73 -0.07 1.51
C LEU A 321 -11.06 -0.49 0.85
N THR A 322 -11.11 -0.70 -0.46
CA THR A 322 -12.36 -1.07 -1.15
C THR A 322 -12.36 -2.50 -1.68
N GLY A 323 -11.18 -3.06 -1.95
CA GLY A 323 -11.02 -4.32 -2.69
C GLY A 323 -11.37 -4.22 -4.17
N CYS A 324 -11.77 -3.03 -4.64
CA CYS A 324 -12.17 -2.80 -6.02
C CYS A 324 -10.97 -2.43 -6.91
N PRO A 325 -11.04 -2.75 -8.22
CA PRO A 325 -9.99 -2.37 -9.15
C PRO A 325 -9.79 -0.85 -9.16
N SER A 326 -8.54 -0.41 -9.07
CA SER A 326 -8.20 1.01 -9.08
C SER A 326 -7.18 1.29 -10.15
N PHE A 327 -7.45 2.28 -10.99
CA PHE A 327 -6.64 2.64 -12.14
C PHE A 327 -6.11 4.06 -12.00
N TYR A 328 -4.88 4.23 -12.46
CA TYR A 328 -4.21 5.51 -12.57
C TYR A 328 -4.11 5.91 -14.03
N PHE A 329 -4.44 7.15 -14.34
CA PHE A 329 -4.38 7.71 -15.68
C PHE A 329 -3.67 9.07 -15.66
N LEU A 330 -2.83 9.32 -16.64
CA LEU A 330 -2.34 10.67 -16.92
C LEU A 330 -3.46 11.47 -17.63
N THR A 331 -3.72 12.68 -17.16
CA THR A 331 -4.72 13.56 -17.79
C THR A 331 -4.38 13.80 -19.26
N GLU A 332 -3.09 14.00 -19.58
CA GLU A 332 -2.60 14.16 -20.95
C GLU A 332 -2.95 12.97 -21.84
N GLU A 333 -2.82 11.74 -21.33
CA GLU A 333 -3.17 10.54 -22.09
C GLU A 333 -4.67 10.46 -22.38
N LEU A 334 -5.49 10.84 -21.41
CA LEU A 334 -6.94 10.83 -21.58
C LEU A 334 -7.43 11.90 -22.57
N ILE A 335 -6.67 12.99 -22.75
CA ILE A 335 -7.01 14.10 -23.63
C ILE A 335 -6.52 13.85 -25.07
N ARG A 336 -5.61 12.89 -25.32
CA ARG A 336 -5.06 12.64 -26.65
C ARG A 336 -6.09 12.50 -27.76
N ASN A 337 -7.25 11.94 -27.45
CA ASN A 337 -8.36 11.77 -28.37
C ASN A 337 -9.29 12.98 -28.42
N GLY A 338 -9.01 14.03 -27.65
CA GLY A 338 -9.75 15.28 -27.60
C GLY A 338 -10.49 15.50 -26.26
N ILE A 339 -10.70 16.78 -25.94
CA ILE A 339 -11.35 17.22 -24.69
C ILE A 339 -12.78 16.66 -24.55
N HIS A 340 -13.47 16.48 -25.67
CA HIS A 340 -14.83 15.94 -25.66
C HIS A 340 -14.87 14.46 -25.24
N GLU A 341 -13.94 13.64 -25.72
CA GLU A 341 -13.82 12.25 -25.27
C GLU A 341 -13.41 12.16 -23.81
N PHE A 342 -12.46 12.99 -23.39
CA PHE A 342 -12.10 13.12 -21.99
C PHE A 342 -13.33 13.40 -21.11
N TYR A 343 -14.09 14.44 -21.46
CA TYR A 343 -15.31 14.78 -20.74
C TYR A 343 -16.30 13.61 -20.66
N ASN A 344 -16.59 12.98 -21.79
CA ASN A 344 -17.54 11.87 -21.85
C ASN A 344 -17.08 10.70 -20.97
N LYS A 345 -15.78 10.45 -20.93
CA LYS A 345 -15.19 9.37 -20.12
C LYS A 345 -15.31 9.67 -18.62
N ILE A 346 -14.97 10.89 -18.20
CA ILE A 346 -15.12 11.31 -16.80
C ILE A 346 -16.59 11.37 -16.40
N TYR A 347 -17.45 11.87 -17.27
CA TYR A 347 -18.91 11.87 -17.06
C TYR A 347 -19.45 10.45 -16.87
N ASP A 348 -19.04 9.52 -17.71
CA ASP A 348 -19.44 8.10 -17.59
C ASP A 348 -18.96 7.49 -16.27
N TYR A 349 -17.74 7.76 -15.85
CA TYR A 349 -17.22 7.27 -14.57
C TYR A 349 -17.96 7.84 -13.36
N VAL A 350 -18.19 9.15 -13.31
CA VAL A 350 -18.77 9.83 -12.15
C VAL A 350 -20.29 9.67 -12.10
N ILE A 351 -20.99 9.93 -13.20
CA ILE A 351 -22.46 10.02 -13.24
C ILE A 351 -23.12 8.66 -13.51
N ASN A 352 -22.70 7.98 -14.58
CA ASN A 352 -23.35 6.74 -15.00
C ASN A 352 -22.92 5.54 -14.15
N LYS A 353 -21.61 5.34 -14.01
CA LYS A 353 -21.03 4.20 -13.29
C LYS A 353 -20.90 4.45 -11.79
N LYS A 354 -20.92 5.72 -11.39
CA LYS A 354 -20.76 6.15 -9.99
C LYS A 354 -19.48 5.59 -9.35
N TYR A 355 -18.37 5.56 -10.08
CA TYR A 355 -17.07 5.20 -9.57
C TYR A 355 -16.53 6.32 -8.66
N LEU A 356 -15.56 5.98 -7.81
CA LEU A 356 -14.80 7.00 -7.09
C LEU A 356 -13.71 7.54 -8.02
N VAL A 357 -13.74 8.84 -8.27
CA VAL A 357 -12.79 9.50 -9.17
C VAL A 357 -12.08 10.62 -8.41
N MET A 358 -10.76 10.61 -8.45
CA MET A 358 -9.90 11.57 -7.76
C MET A 358 -8.94 12.22 -8.74
N ALA A 359 -8.91 13.54 -8.75
CA ALA A 359 -7.98 14.34 -9.53
C ALA A 359 -6.80 14.78 -8.65
N ILE A 360 -5.59 14.76 -9.21
CA ILE A 360 -4.34 15.03 -8.49
C ILE A 360 -3.48 15.96 -9.34
N LYS A 361 -2.83 16.92 -8.69
CA LYS A 361 -1.77 17.74 -9.30
C LYS A 361 -0.43 17.22 -8.82
N LYS A 362 0.42 16.71 -9.73
CA LYS A 362 1.83 16.38 -9.46
C LYS A 362 2.74 17.42 -10.11
N ILE A 363 3.77 17.85 -9.42
CA ILE A 363 4.84 18.67 -10.01
C ILE A 363 5.87 17.71 -10.64
N ASN A 364 6.26 17.97 -11.88
CA ASN A 364 7.41 17.29 -12.47
C ASN A 364 8.68 17.87 -11.87
N GLU A 365 9.40 17.08 -11.10
CA GLU A 365 10.68 17.48 -10.46
C GLU A 365 11.80 17.78 -11.48
N ASP A 366 11.62 17.41 -12.75
CA ASP A 366 12.63 17.60 -13.81
C ASP A 366 12.63 18.98 -14.46
N ILE A 367 11.77 19.92 -14.01
CA ILE A 367 11.75 21.29 -14.55
C ILE A 367 12.49 22.20 -13.55
N ASP A 368 13.72 22.59 -13.92
CA ASP A 368 14.56 23.56 -13.20
C ASP A 368 13.73 24.75 -12.67
N ASP A 369 13.70 24.91 -11.35
CA ASP A 369 12.97 25.94 -10.60
C ASP A 369 13.36 27.41 -10.90
N SER A 370 14.32 27.63 -11.81
CA SER A 370 14.89 28.96 -12.01
C SER A 370 14.06 29.90 -12.90
N ASN A 371 12.99 29.45 -13.55
CA ASN A 371 12.25 30.28 -14.53
C ASN A 371 10.71 30.32 -14.39
N ASN A 372 10.10 29.71 -13.37
CA ASN A 372 8.63 29.66 -13.29
C ASN A 372 8.03 30.52 -12.16
N ASN A 373 7.90 31.82 -12.43
CA ASN A 373 7.04 32.73 -11.65
C ASN A 373 5.53 32.34 -11.69
N ASN A 374 5.15 31.34 -12.49
CA ASN A 374 3.76 30.89 -12.63
C ASN A 374 3.38 29.79 -11.61
N LEU A 375 4.33 29.12 -10.95
CA LEU A 375 4.06 28.09 -9.93
C LEU A 375 3.43 28.68 -8.64
N ASN A 376 3.71 29.93 -8.33
CA ASN A 376 3.18 30.60 -7.15
C ASN A 376 1.70 31.04 -7.28
N ASN A 377 1.12 30.99 -8.47
CA ASN A 377 -0.26 31.41 -8.72
C ASN A 377 -1.28 30.26 -8.69
N SER A 378 -0.85 28.99 -8.57
CA SER A 378 -1.79 27.87 -8.45
C SER A 378 -2.38 27.81 -7.04
N PHE A 379 -3.70 27.74 -6.96
CA PHE A 379 -4.45 27.59 -5.72
C PHE A 379 -4.68 26.12 -5.34
N ILE A 380 -4.32 25.19 -6.23
CA ILE A 380 -4.40 23.75 -5.96
C ILE A 380 -3.17 23.31 -5.17
N VAL A 381 -3.42 22.55 -4.10
CA VAL A 381 -2.34 21.95 -3.30
C VAL A 381 -1.77 20.75 -4.04
N ASN A 382 -0.45 20.71 -4.18
CA ASN A 382 0.23 19.62 -4.86
C ASN A 382 0.13 18.33 -4.06
N ASP A 383 0.12 17.22 -4.76
CA ASP A 383 0.04 15.86 -4.21
C ASP A 383 -1.22 15.55 -3.38
N PHE A 384 -2.19 16.45 -3.31
CA PHE A 384 -3.50 16.14 -2.76
C PHE A 384 -4.47 15.61 -3.82
N GLY A 385 -5.32 14.70 -3.39
CA GLY A 385 -6.40 14.15 -4.22
C GLY A 385 -7.72 14.88 -3.98
N TYR A 386 -8.29 15.42 -5.04
CA TYR A 386 -9.58 16.09 -5.05
C TYR A 386 -10.64 15.17 -5.64
N THR A 387 -11.58 14.72 -4.83
CA THR A 387 -12.65 13.81 -5.30
C THR A 387 -13.62 14.55 -6.21
N ILE A 388 -13.89 14.02 -7.40
CA ILE A 388 -14.89 14.53 -8.34
C ILE A 388 -16.25 13.99 -7.92
N LEU A 389 -17.15 14.87 -7.49
CA LEU A 389 -18.46 14.50 -6.94
C LEU A 389 -19.56 14.55 -7.99
N ASP A 390 -19.52 15.57 -8.85
CA ASP A 390 -20.54 15.81 -9.84
C ASP A 390 -20.00 16.55 -11.07
N ILE A 391 -20.72 16.48 -12.17
CA ILE A 391 -20.38 17.15 -13.43
C ILE A 391 -21.62 17.82 -13.98
N VAL A 392 -21.51 19.14 -14.26
CA VAL A 392 -22.62 19.96 -14.75
C VAL A 392 -22.32 20.49 -16.14
N ASP A 393 -23.24 20.24 -17.07
CA ASP A 393 -23.20 20.73 -18.43
C ASP A 393 -24.10 21.97 -18.55
N LYS A 394 -23.51 23.13 -18.91
CA LYS A 394 -24.21 24.39 -19.20
C LYS A 394 -24.11 24.78 -20.70
N GLY A 395 -24.06 23.75 -21.55
CA GLY A 395 -23.97 23.91 -23.01
C GLY A 395 -22.55 24.21 -23.48
N SER A 396 -22.17 25.49 -23.53
CA SER A 396 -20.83 25.90 -23.99
C SER A 396 -19.73 25.67 -22.95
N ILE A 397 -20.09 25.65 -21.67
CA ILE A 397 -19.12 25.48 -20.55
C ILE A 397 -19.56 24.31 -19.69
N LYS A 398 -18.58 23.48 -19.31
CA LYS A 398 -18.76 22.32 -18.47
C LYS A 398 -18.03 22.53 -17.15
N PHE A 399 -18.64 22.09 -16.06
CA PHE A 399 -18.13 22.27 -14.71
C PHE A 399 -18.00 20.93 -13.98
N LEU A 400 -16.98 20.83 -13.15
CA LEU A 400 -16.77 19.72 -12.24
C LEU A 400 -16.88 20.23 -10.80
N LEU A 401 -17.65 19.51 -9.96
CA LEU A 401 -17.73 19.74 -8.53
C LEU A 401 -16.72 18.85 -7.83
N LEU A 402 -15.77 19.45 -7.14
CA LEU A 402 -14.69 18.75 -6.45
C LEU A 402 -14.83 18.90 -4.93
N ARG A 403 -14.44 17.88 -4.17
CA ARG A 403 -14.26 17.99 -2.72
C ARG A 403 -13.08 18.89 -2.44
N LYS A 404 -13.26 19.95 -1.63
CA LYS A 404 -12.19 20.86 -1.20
C LYS A 404 -11.32 20.14 -0.15
N VAL A 405 -10.02 20.25 -0.29
CA VAL A 405 -9.08 19.78 0.73
C VAL A 405 -8.80 20.93 1.69
N ILE A 406 -8.98 20.70 3.00
CA ILE A 406 -8.87 21.74 4.04
C ILE A 406 -7.45 21.67 4.60
N PHE A 407 -6.48 22.50 4.10
CA PHE A 407 -5.13 22.38 4.63
C PHE A 407 -4.27 23.63 4.75
N GLN A 408 -4.61 24.76 4.13
CA GLN A 408 -3.79 25.98 4.25
C GLN A 408 -4.65 27.23 4.20
N GLN A 409 -4.74 27.93 5.30
CA GLN A 409 -5.46 29.22 5.40
C GLN A 409 -5.05 30.23 4.34
N GLU A 410 -3.77 30.28 3.95
CA GLU A 410 -3.26 31.22 2.93
C GLU A 410 -3.85 30.99 1.52
N LYS A 411 -4.21 29.77 1.16
CA LYS A 411 -4.82 29.45 -0.15
C LYS A 411 -6.34 29.51 -0.14
N GLU A 412 -6.98 29.53 1.01
CA GLU A 412 -8.45 29.56 1.11
C GLU A 412 -9.03 30.80 0.46
N GLU A 413 -8.46 31.97 0.69
CA GLU A 413 -8.95 33.24 0.12
C GLU A 413 -8.87 33.25 -1.42
N ILE A 414 -7.81 32.65 -1.99
CA ILE A 414 -7.63 32.55 -3.46
C ILE A 414 -8.67 31.59 -4.06
N ILE A 415 -8.88 30.44 -3.40
CA ILE A 415 -9.86 29.44 -3.81
C ILE A 415 -11.30 30.03 -3.75
N GLU A 416 -11.61 30.73 -2.68
CA GLU A 416 -12.92 31.39 -2.52
C GLU A 416 -13.15 32.48 -3.56
N ASN A 417 -12.13 33.27 -3.87
CA ASN A 417 -12.22 34.28 -4.92
C ASN A 417 -12.48 33.65 -6.29
N TYR A 418 -11.79 32.61 -6.67
CA TYR A 418 -12.02 31.86 -7.91
C TYR A 418 -13.43 31.28 -7.95
N HIS A 419 -13.84 30.62 -6.87
CA HIS A 419 -15.18 30.04 -6.73
C HIS A 419 -16.29 31.10 -6.88
N ASN A 420 -16.13 32.25 -6.19
CA ASN A 420 -17.08 33.35 -6.25
C ASN A 420 -17.16 33.97 -7.65
N GLN A 421 -16.06 34.04 -8.41
CA GLN A 421 -16.10 34.51 -9.80
C GLN A 421 -16.95 33.61 -10.70
N ILE A 422 -16.85 32.29 -10.53
CA ILE A 422 -17.67 31.32 -11.27
C ILE A 422 -19.15 31.46 -10.86
N LEU A 423 -19.45 31.50 -9.55
CA LEU A 423 -20.81 31.57 -9.03
C LEU A 423 -21.53 32.89 -9.37
N ASN A 424 -20.78 34.00 -9.54
CA ASN A 424 -21.33 35.26 -9.98
C ASN A 424 -21.75 35.21 -11.47
N LYS A 425 -21.03 34.46 -12.31
CA LYS A 425 -21.37 34.25 -13.72
C LYS A 425 -22.47 33.21 -13.92
N PHE A 426 -22.52 32.20 -13.05
CA PHE A 426 -23.42 31.07 -13.11
C PHE A 426 -24.11 30.83 -11.76
N PRO A 427 -25.09 31.69 -11.35
CA PRO A 427 -25.70 31.61 -10.01
C PRO A 427 -26.40 30.28 -9.72
N ASP A 428 -26.89 29.60 -10.73
CA ASP A 428 -27.59 28.31 -10.61
C ASP A 428 -26.69 27.22 -10.06
N LEU A 429 -25.36 27.35 -10.20
CA LEU A 429 -24.39 26.38 -9.63
C LEU A 429 -24.42 26.38 -8.10
N LYS A 430 -24.95 27.44 -7.46
CA LYS A 430 -25.13 27.46 -6.00
C LYS A 430 -26.02 26.33 -5.49
N ASN A 431 -26.96 25.85 -6.32
CA ASN A 431 -27.96 24.84 -5.96
C ASN A 431 -27.33 23.42 -5.85
N ILE A 432 -26.15 23.20 -6.42
CA ILE A 432 -25.45 21.91 -6.38
C ILE A 432 -24.34 21.88 -5.36
N LEU A 433 -24.01 23.03 -4.75
CA LEU A 433 -22.92 23.09 -3.78
C LEU A 433 -23.28 22.32 -2.50
N ILE A 434 -22.35 21.53 -2.09
CA ILE A 434 -22.34 20.86 -0.79
C ILE A 434 -21.25 21.54 0.05
N PRO A 435 -21.39 21.66 1.36
CA PRO A 435 -20.33 22.18 2.21
C PRO A 435 -18.97 21.51 1.92
N GLY A 436 -17.89 22.29 1.87
CA GLY A 436 -16.56 21.76 1.57
C GLY A 436 -16.33 21.38 0.10
N THR A 437 -17.07 21.96 -0.84
CA THR A 437 -16.86 21.74 -2.28
C THR A 437 -16.45 23.00 -3.03
N ILE A 438 -15.82 22.78 -4.17
CA ILE A 438 -15.40 23.82 -5.12
C ILE A 438 -15.79 23.43 -6.55
N VAL A 439 -16.20 24.42 -7.35
CA VAL A 439 -16.54 24.22 -8.76
C VAL A 439 -15.37 24.64 -9.64
N PHE A 440 -14.96 23.77 -10.56
CA PHE A 440 -13.97 24.05 -11.59
C PHE A 440 -14.62 24.09 -12.99
N SER A 441 -14.18 25.01 -13.85
CA SER A 441 -14.43 24.85 -15.27
C SER A 441 -13.61 23.66 -15.81
N LEU A 442 -14.12 22.97 -16.83
CA LEU A 442 -13.40 21.87 -17.47
C LEU A 442 -12.03 22.30 -18.01
N GLU A 443 -11.96 23.51 -18.55
CA GLU A 443 -10.73 24.08 -19.10
C GLU A 443 -9.67 24.31 -18.02
N ASP A 444 -10.05 24.87 -16.87
CA ASP A 444 -9.13 25.10 -15.76
C ASP A 444 -8.76 23.78 -15.07
N PHE A 445 -9.70 22.84 -14.99
CA PHE A 445 -9.45 21.50 -14.48
C PHE A 445 -8.32 20.80 -15.25
N ILE A 446 -8.38 20.83 -16.57
CA ILE A 446 -7.38 20.19 -17.45
C ILE A 446 -6.00 20.84 -17.29
N LYS A 447 -5.93 22.15 -17.02
CA LYS A 447 -4.67 22.86 -16.81
C LYS A 447 -4.04 22.53 -15.45
N GLU A 448 -4.86 22.35 -14.42
CA GLU A 448 -4.39 22.22 -13.04
C GLU A 448 -4.10 20.76 -12.65
N PHE A 449 -4.87 19.79 -13.14
CA PHE A 449 -4.76 18.40 -12.71
C PHE A 449 -4.03 17.54 -13.72
N THR A 450 -2.93 16.93 -13.29
CA THR A 450 -2.06 16.10 -14.15
C THR A 450 -2.48 14.62 -14.16
N ASN A 451 -3.15 14.16 -13.11
CA ASN A 451 -3.42 12.75 -12.91
C ASN A 451 -4.84 12.50 -12.41
N ILE A 452 -5.39 11.38 -12.81
CA ILE A 452 -6.73 10.93 -12.39
C ILE A 452 -6.66 9.49 -11.91
N ASN A 453 -7.10 9.25 -10.69
CA ASN A 453 -7.29 7.91 -10.13
C ASN A 453 -8.78 7.57 -10.18
N VAL A 454 -9.10 6.37 -10.63
CA VAL A 454 -10.47 5.87 -10.72
C VAL A 454 -10.56 4.53 -10.04
N CYS A 455 -11.35 4.46 -8.96
CA CYS A 455 -11.67 3.20 -8.30
C CYS A 455 -13.05 2.73 -8.76
N TYR A 456 -13.09 1.56 -9.36
CA TYR A 456 -14.29 1.00 -10.00
C TYR A 456 -15.21 0.35 -8.95
N VAL A 457 -15.69 1.16 -8.02
CA VAL A 457 -16.57 0.71 -6.94
C VAL A 457 -17.91 0.29 -7.50
N LYS A 458 -18.22 -1.01 -7.37
CA LYS A 458 -19.46 -1.63 -7.79
C LYS A 458 -19.69 -2.89 -6.95
N ASN A 459 -20.93 -3.41 -6.97
CA ASN A 459 -21.17 -4.75 -6.43
C ASN A 459 -20.68 -5.78 -7.45
N TRP A 460 -19.40 -6.09 -7.37
CA TRP A 460 -18.76 -7.10 -8.20
C TRP A 460 -18.96 -8.50 -7.62
N GLU A 461 -19.18 -9.48 -8.51
CA GLU A 461 -18.88 -10.86 -8.20
C GLU A 461 -17.36 -11.05 -8.28
N GLU A 462 -16.75 -11.57 -7.21
CA GLU A 462 -15.31 -11.66 -7.08
C GLU A 462 -14.84 -13.09 -7.04
N ASN A 463 -13.88 -13.44 -7.90
CA ASN A 463 -13.12 -14.69 -7.81
C ASN A 463 -11.67 -14.36 -7.50
N ARG A 464 -11.17 -14.82 -6.35
CA ARG A 464 -9.80 -14.63 -5.88
C ARG A 464 -9.08 -15.95 -5.83
N ILE A 465 -8.10 -16.15 -6.72
CA ILE A 465 -7.50 -17.44 -6.99
C ILE A 465 -6.00 -17.34 -6.86
N LYS A 466 -5.43 -18.20 -6.02
CA LYS A 466 -3.99 -18.31 -5.87
C LYS A 466 -3.33 -18.92 -7.10
N GLY A 467 -2.16 -18.39 -7.44
CA GLY A 467 -1.29 -18.92 -8.44
C GLY A 467 0.15 -19.03 -7.96
N LEU A 468 0.95 -19.73 -8.73
CA LEU A 468 2.35 -19.98 -8.42
C LEU A 468 3.17 -19.96 -9.71
N PHE A 469 4.18 -19.09 -9.76
CA PHE A 469 5.25 -19.19 -10.75
C PHE A 469 6.29 -20.18 -10.23
N ILE A 470 6.72 -21.09 -11.08
CA ILE A 470 7.71 -22.12 -10.74
C ILE A 470 8.86 -22.13 -11.75
N LEU A 471 10.05 -22.45 -11.29
CA LEU A 471 11.21 -22.66 -12.12
C LEU A 471 11.13 -23.98 -12.88
N SER A 472 11.33 -23.94 -14.20
CA SER A 472 11.18 -25.11 -15.08
C SER A 472 12.23 -26.22 -14.85
N ASN A 473 13.35 -25.96 -14.19
CA ASN A 473 14.44 -26.93 -14.01
C ASN A 473 14.14 -28.07 -13.01
N GLU A 474 13.14 -27.94 -12.16
CA GLU A 474 12.76 -29.05 -11.25
C GLU A 474 12.06 -30.20 -11.96
N TYR A 475 11.49 -29.96 -13.14
CA TYR A 475 10.75 -30.99 -13.88
C TYR A 475 11.57 -32.00 -14.64
N ASN A 476 12.84 -31.66 -14.94
CA ASN A 476 13.69 -32.57 -15.68
C ASN A 476 14.44 -33.60 -14.82
N LYS A 477 14.35 -33.52 -13.50
CA LYS A 477 15.01 -34.49 -12.59
C LYS A 477 14.31 -35.84 -12.56
N ASP A 478 13.00 -35.90 -12.83
CA ASP A 478 12.25 -37.18 -12.81
C ASP A 478 12.38 -37.98 -14.09
N ASN A 479 12.86 -37.37 -15.20
CA ASN A 479 13.00 -38.07 -16.49
C ASN A 479 14.44 -38.34 -16.97
N ASN A 480 15.48 -37.90 -16.25
CA ASN A 480 16.87 -38.07 -16.66
C ASN A 480 17.68 -38.92 -15.69
N ASN A 481 17.36 -40.22 -15.64
CA ASN A 481 18.32 -41.27 -15.24
C ASN A 481 19.30 -41.66 -16.37
N LYS A 482 19.74 -40.71 -17.19
CA LYS A 482 20.88 -40.92 -18.15
C LYS A 482 21.34 -39.59 -18.69
N ILE A 483 22.18 -38.85 -18.00
CA ILE A 483 23.22 -38.02 -18.65
C ILE A 483 24.49 -38.19 -17.80
N GLU A 484 25.47 -38.83 -18.44
CA GLU A 484 26.79 -39.11 -17.90
C GLU A 484 27.56 -37.81 -17.63
N ASN A 485 28.32 -37.88 -16.54
CA ASN A 485 29.37 -36.98 -16.12
C ASN A 485 30.28 -36.59 -17.29
N ASN A 486 30.24 -35.35 -17.71
CA ASN A 486 31.39 -34.69 -18.34
C ASN A 486 31.78 -33.46 -17.50
N ASN A 487 32.60 -33.76 -16.51
CA ASN A 487 33.44 -32.81 -15.80
C ASN A 487 34.44 -32.26 -16.78
N ASN A 488 34.30 -31.00 -17.19
CA ASN A 488 35.40 -30.06 -17.51
C ASN A 488 34.81 -28.85 -18.24
N LEU A 489 34.20 -27.96 -17.47
CA LEU A 489 34.08 -26.56 -17.81
C LEU A 489 33.99 -25.79 -16.50
N ASN A 490 35.17 -25.35 -16.04
CA ASN A 490 35.27 -24.28 -15.04
C ASN A 490 34.68 -23.00 -15.64
N ILE A 491 33.38 -22.93 -15.67
CA ILE A 491 32.69 -21.67 -15.87
C ILE A 491 32.47 -21.11 -14.45
N ASN A 492 33.16 -20.01 -14.18
CA ASN A 492 32.85 -19.15 -13.05
C ASN A 492 31.35 -18.87 -13.07
N ILE A 493 30.61 -19.57 -12.22
CA ILE A 493 29.16 -19.39 -12.03
C ILE A 493 28.96 -18.13 -11.19
N ASN A 494 29.28 -16.97 -11.74
CA ASN A 494 28.81 -15.72 -11.22
C ASN A 494 27.36 -15.49 -11.72
N ASN A 495 26.42 -15.92 -10.90
CA ASN A 495 25.18 -15.28 -10.50
C ASN A 495 24.14 -14.84 -11.53
N ASN A 496 24.01 -15.42 -12.74
CA ASN A 496 22.93 -14.99 -13.65
C ASN A 496 22.31 -16.12 -14.49
N LYS A 497 22.18 -17.34 -13.96
CA LYS A 497 21.32 -18.36 -14.60
C LYS A 497 19.85 -18.00 -14.34
N ARG A 498 19.28 -17.14 -15.19
CA ARG A 498 17.83 -16.96 -15.26
C ARG A 498 17.24 -18.15 -16.00
N ILE A 499 16.43 -18.87 -15.30
CA ILE A 499 15.80 -20.10 -15.75
C ILE A 499 14.37 -19.72 -16.14
N ASN A 500 13.78 -20.34 -17.15
CA ASN A 500 12.41 -20.09 -17.53
C ASN A 500 11.48 -20.34 -16.35
N ILE A 501 10.84 -19.28 -15.88
CA ILE A 501 9.80 -19.34 -14.87
C ILE A 501 8.46 -19.39 -15.60
N ILE A 502 7.62 -20.33 -15.22
CA ILE A 502 6.29 -20.48 -15.80
C ILE A 502 5.21 -20.47 -14.72
N SER A 503 4.01 -20.06 -15.05
CA SER A 503 2.87 -20.25 -14.16
C SER A 503 2.55 -21.73 -14.04
N LYS A 504 2.38 -22.22 -12.81
CA LYS A 504 1.98 -23.62 -12.57
C LYS A 504 0.65 -23.96 -13.22
N TYR A 505 -0.27 -22.99 -13.22
CA TYR A 505 -1.62 -23.15 -13.77
C TYR A 505 -1.93 -22.07 -14.80
N TYR A 506 -2.81 -22.40 -15.75
CA TYR A 506 -3.61 -21.44 -16.50
C TYR A 506 -5.07 -21.62 -16.11
N TYR A 507 -5.88 -20.59 -16.30
CA TYR A 507 -7.22 -20.50 -15.73
C TYR A 507 -8.26 -20.44 -16.84
N LEU A 508 -9.25 -21.31 -16.75
CA LEU A 508 -10.33 -21.41 -17.71
C LEU A 508 -11.62 -20.91 -17.06
N PHE A 509 -12.35 -20.06 -17.75
CA PHE A 509 -13.68 -19.64 -17.33
C PHE A 509 -14.62 -19.56 -18.52
N GLU A 510 -15.91 -19.67 -18.22
CA GLU A 510 -17.01 -19.62 -19.21
C GLU A 510 -17.92 -18.44 -18.90
N LEU A 511 -18.20 -17.63 -19.94
CA LEU A 511 -19.19 -16.57 -19.92
C LEU A 511 -20.45 -17.05 -20.63
N LYS A 512 -21.58 -17.06 -19.92
CA LYS A 512 -22.88 -17.40 -20.50
C LYS A 512 -23.47 -16.27 -21.33
N GLU A 513 -23.13 -15.03 -21.01
CA GLU A 513 -23.57 -13.80 -21.65
C GLU A 513 -22.43 -12.79 -21.76
N ASN A 514 -22.63 -11.75 -22.58
CA ASN A 514 -21.66 -10.67 -22.72
C ASN A 514 -21.46 -9.94 -21.38
N SER A 515 -20.22 -9.79 -20.97
CA SER A 515 -19.91 -9.23 -19.67
C SER A 515 -18.70 -8.30 -19.70
N ASN A 516 -18.75 -7.23 -18.90
CA ASN A 516 -17.58 -6.46 -18.55
C ASN A 516 -16.88 -7.17 -17.40
N ILE A 517 -15.58 -7.42 -17.56
CA ILE A 517 -14.75 -8.13 -16.61
C ILE A 517 -13.48 -7.35 -16.39
N ILE A 518 -13.01 -7.33 -15.14
CA ILE A 518 -11.68 -6.83 -14.81
C ILE A 518 -10.87 -7.99 -14.25
N ILE A 519 -9.71 -8.23 -14.85
CA ILE A 519 -8.78 -9.27 -14.42
C ILE A 519 -7.53 -8.59 -13.90
N SER A 520 -7.19 -8.87 -12.66
CA SER A 520 -6.00 -8.34 -11.98
C SER A 520 -5.07 -9.48 -11.60
N LEU A 521 -3.77 -9.26 -11.79
CA LEU A 521 -2.71 -10.14 -11.32
C LEU A 521 -1.89 -9.38 -10.29
N PHE A 522 -1.86 -9.87 -9.05
CA PHE A 522 -1.08 -9.33 -7.95
C PHE A 522 0.08 -10.25 -7.64
N GLN A 523 1.29 -9.73 -7.56
CA GLN A 523 2.39 -10.49 -7.00
C GLN A 523 2.54 -10.22 -5.50
N ASP A 524 3.11 -11.18 -4.80
CA ASP A 524 3.38 -11.06 -3.38
C ASP A 524 4.63 -10.19 -3.20
N GLU A 525 4.43 -8.97 -2.73
CA GLU A 525 5.49 -7.99 -2.50
C GLU A 525 6.06 -8.16 -1.10
N ASP A 526 7.39 -8.21 -0.99
CA ASP A 526 8.07 -8.10 0.29
C ASP A 526 8.13 -6.62 0.70
N LYS A 527 7.65 -6.33 1.91
CA LYS A 527 7.56 -4.98 2.48
C LYS A 527 8.91 -4.34 2.84
N LEU A 528 10.02 -5.04 2.61
CA LEU A 528 11.36 -4.51 2.83
C LEU A 528 11.77 -3.59 1.67
N LYS A 529 12.66 -2.61 1.95
CA LYS A 529 13.27 -1.80 0.87
C LYS A 529 13.79 -2.72 -0.25
N GLN A 530 13.65 -2.30 -1.51
CA GLN A 530 14.04 -3.07 -2.69
C GLN A 530 15.44 -3.71 -2.58
N ASN A 531 16.38 -3.04 -1.92
CA ASN A 531 17.75 -3.53 -1.72
C ASN A 531 17.90 -4.59 -0.60
N GLU A 532 16.89 -4.74 0.26
CA GLU A 532 16.87 -5.69 1.38
C GLU A 532 15.79 -6.76 1.20
N SER A 533 14.92 -6.59 0.20
CA SER A 533 13.85 -7.52 -0.10
C SER A 533 14.39 -8.89 -0.48
N ARG A 534 13.85 -9.93 0.16
CA ARG A 534 14.09 -11.34 -0.19
C ARG A 534 13.16 -11.84 -1.28
N LYS A 535 12.16 -11.02 -1.64
CA LYS A 535 11.23 -11.25 -2.74
C LYS A 535 11.14 -9.99 -3.61
N PRO A 536 12.19 -9.66 -4.39
CA PRO A 536 12.13 -8.52 -5.27
C PRO A 536 10.97 -8.68 -6.27
N LEU A 537 10.35 -7.57 -6.67
CA LEU A 537 9.32 -7.59 -7.70
C LEU A 537 9.87 -8.22 -8.98
N MET A 538 9.09 -9.11 -9.58
CA MET A 538 9.35 -9.67 -10.90
C MET A 538 8.60 -8.88 -11.97
N ASP A 539 9.02 -9.05 -13.21
CA ASP A 539 8.19 -8.67 -14.33
C ASP A 539 7.02 -9.64 -14.45
N ILE A 540 5.81 -9.09 -14.53
CA ILE A 540 4.57 -9.85 -14.72
C ILE A 540 3.85 -9.40 -15.98
N SER A 541 3.19 -10.33 -16.64
CA SER A 541 2.40 -10.13 -17.85
C SER A 541 1.14 -10.97 -17.78
N LEU A 542 0.10 -10.53 -18.44
CA LEU A 542 -1.20 -11.20 -18.45
C LEU A 542 -1.73 -11.29 -19.86
N THR A 543 -2.02 -12.50 -20.32
CA THR A 543 -2.59 -12.76 -21.65
C THR A 543 -3.96 -13.40 -21.52
N ILE A 544 -4.95 -12.86 -22.24
CA ILE A 544 -6.31 -13.38 -22.33
C ILE A 544 -6.55 -13.91 -23.73
N LEU A 545 -7.06 -15.12 -23.78
CA LEU A 545 -7.32 -15.86 -25.01
C LEU A 545 -8.76 -16.35 -25.02
N LYS A 546 -9.37 -16.41 -26.20
CA LYS A 546 -10.67 -17.09 -26.41
C LYS A 546 -10.41 -18.51 -26.87
N TYR A 547 -11.09 -19.46 -26.23
CA TYR A 547 -10.96 -20.89 -26.52
C TYR A 547 -12.24 -21.45 -27.08
N ASP A 548 -12.19 -22.08 -28.25
CA ASP A 548 -13.29 -22.82 -28.82
C ASP A 548 -13.19 -24.31 -28.43
N LYS A 549 -14.17 -24.81 -27.65
CA LYS A 549 -14.20 -26.19 -27.21
C LYS A 549 -14.39 -27.18 -28.37
N ASN A 550 -15.02 -26.78 -29.48
CA ASN A 550 -15.36 -27.66 -30.60
C ASN A 550 -14.18 -27.82 -31.54
N THR A 551 -13.47 -26.73 -31.85
CA THR A 551 -12.36 -26.73 -32.78
C THR A 551 -11.00 -26.86 -32.10
N ASN A 552 -10.94 -26.72 -30.77
CA ASN A 552 -9.71 -26.59 -29.97
C ASN A 552 -8.82 -25.40 -30.41
N GLU A 553 -9.39 -24.44 -31.09
CA GLU A 553 -8.69 -23.23 -31.50
C GLU A 553 -8.58 -22.24 -30.36
N ILE A 554 -7.44 -21.54 -30.30
CA ILE A 554 -7.16 -20.51 -29.32
C ILE A 554 -6.86 -19.22 -30.07
N ASN A 555 -7.61 -18.17 -29.77
CA ASN A 555 -7.48 -16.85 -30.39
C ASN A 555 -7.07 -15.82 -29.36
N HIS A 556 -6.20 -14.93 -29.74
CA HIS A 556 -5.74 -13.80 -28.90
C HIS A 556 -6.86 -12.78 -28.72
N ILE A 557 -7.04 -12.33 -27.48
CA ILE A 557 -7.94 -11.23 -27.13
C ILE A 557 -7.13 -10.01 -26.77
N GLN A 558 -6.37 -10.08 -25.69
CA GLN A 558 -5.57 -8.96 -25.18
C GLN A 558 -4.38 -9.45 -24.35
N THR A 559 -3.32 -8.66 -24.33
CA THR A 559 -2.12 -8.92 -23.53
C THR A 559 -1.67 -7.61 -22.88
N ILE A 560 -1.41 -7.63 -21.58
CA ILE A 560 -0.57 -6.63 -20.90
C ILE A 560 0.87 -7.14 -21.03
N ASP A 561 1.74 -6.31 -21.57
CA ASP A 561 3.16 -6.63 -21.68
C ASP A 561 3.82 -6.70 -20.30
N PHE A 562 5.03 -7.19 -20.22
CA PHE A 562 5.77 -7.33 -18.98
C PHE A 562 5.92 -5.97 -18.28
N SER A 563 5.56 -5.95 -17.01
CA SER A 563 5.67 -4.78 -16.12
C SER A 563 6.22 -5.20 -14.77
N ILE A 564 7.17 -4.42 -14.23
CA ILE A 564 7.73 -4.65 -12.91
C ILE A 564 6.96 -3.79 -11.91
N THR A 565 5.76 -4.21 -11.59
CA THR A 565 4.81 -3.53 -10.69
C THR A 565 4.22 -4.54 -9.71
N PRO A 566 3.74 -4.11 -8.53
CA PRO A 566 3.06 -4.99 -7.59
C PRO A 566 1.82 -5.67 -8.19
N SER A 567 1.17 -5.02 -9.14
CA SER A 567 0.00 -5.57 -9.83
C SER A 567 -0.15 -5.03 -11.24
N ILE A 568 -0.85 -5.80 -12.08
CA ILE A 568 -1.34 -5.37 -13.40
C ILE A 568 -2.84 -5.68 -13.49
N GLN A 569 -3.58 -4.82 -14.19
CA GLN A 569 -5.03 -4.92 -14.30
C GLN A 569 -5.49 -4.68 -15.73
N MET A 570 -6.52 -5.41 -16.16
CA MET A 570 -7.07 -5.36 -17.51
C MET A 570 -8.59 -5.31 -17.45
N GLU A 571 -9.19 -4.27 -18.05
CA GLU A 571 -10.63 -4.19 -18.26
C GLU A 571 -10.99 -4.74 -19.63
N LEU A 572 -11.99 -5.61 -19.71
CA LEU A 572 -12.39 -6.35 -20.90
C LEU A 572 -13.91 -6.38 -21.07
N ASN A 573 -14.37 -6.10 -22.26
CA ASN A 573 -15.75 -6.37 -22.68
C ASN A 573 -15.76 -7.65 -23.50
N LEU A 574 -16.15 -8.77 -22.87
CA LEU A 574 -16.11 -10.08 -23.49
C LEU A 574 -17.50 -10.57 -23.89
N SER A 575 -17.59 -11.19 -25.07
CA SER A 575 -18.80 -11.89 -25.52
C SER A 575 -18.97 -13.21 -24.76
N SER A 576 -20.15 -13.82 -24.85
CA SER A 576 -20.33 -15.20 -24.37
C SER A 576 -19.30 -16.14 -24.99
N GLY A 577 -18.81 -17.11 -24.21
CA GLY A 577 -17.81 -18.08 -24.67
C GLY A 577 -16.85 -18.55 -23.59
N ASN A 578 -15.84 -19.31 -23.98
CA ASN A 578 -14.82 -19.81 -23.08
C ASN A 578 -13.52 -19.04 -23.25
N TYR A 579 -12.86 -18.79 -22.12
CA TYR A 579 -11.68 -17.95 -22.07
C TYR A 579 -10.58 -18.58 -21.23
N ILE A 580 -9.35 -18.24 -21.58
CA ILE A 580 -8.14 -18.64 -20.88
C ILE A 580 -7.47 -17.37 -20.34
N ILE A 581 -7.14 -17.36 -19.05
CA ILE A 581 -6.23 -16.41 -18.43
C ILE A 581 -4.87 -17.09 -18.33
N PHE A 582 -3.84 -16.47 -18.91
CA PHE A 582 -2.50 -16.99 -18.93
C PHE A 582 -1.52 -15.99 -18.31
N PRO A 583 -1.16 -16.15 -17.01
CA PRO A 583 -0.16 -15.34 -16.35
C PRO A 583 1.24 -15.69 -16.84
N ARG A 584 2.09 -14.69 -17.03
CA ARG A 584 3.45 -14.83 -17.53
C ARG A 584 4.44 -14.01 -16.71
N THR A 585 5.68 -14.48 -16.67
CA THR A 585 6.84 -13.75 -16.19
C THR A 585 8.06 -14.20 -17.00
N SER A 586 9.03 -13.34 -17.18
CA SER A 586 10.32 -13.73 -17.73
C SER A 586 11.35 -14.11 -16.64
N GLY A 587 10.96 -13.93 -15.36
CA GLY A 587 11.86 -14.10 -14.22
C GLY A 587 12.82 -12.92 -14.00
N CYS A 588 12.57 -11.77 -14.63
CA CYS A 588 13.35 -10.56 -14.43
C CYS A 588 12.98 -9.89 -13.10
N PHE A 589 13.98 -9.51 -12.30
CA PHE A 589 13.79 -8.85 -11.01
C PHE A 589 14.27 -7.40 -11.06
N ILE A 590 13.61 -6.50 -10.32
CA ILE A 590 14.16 -5.19 -10.01
C ILE A 590 15.24 -5.36 -8.93
N GLY A 591 16.37 -4.76 -9.19
CA GLY A 591 17.50 -4.66 -8.28
C GLY A 591 18.74 -5.34 -8.85
N LYS A 592 19.83 -4.59 -8.92
CA LYS A 592 21.16 -5.18 -8.95
C LYS A 592 21.25 -6.01 -7.67
N ILE A 593 21.32 -7.32 -7.80
CA ILE A 593 21.95 -8.12 -6.76
C ILE A 593 23.32 -7.48 -6.63
N ASN A 594 23.57 -6.74 -5.57
CA ASN A 594 24.88 -6.12 -5.36
C ASN A 594 25.90 -7.24 -5.40
N ASP A 595 26.81 -7.24 -6.36
CA ASP A 595 27.88 -8.20 -6.52
C ASP A 595 28.81 -8.27 -5.27
N ASN A 596 28.62 -7.35 -4.32
CA ASN A 596 29.28 -7.28 -3.02
C ASN A 596 28.56 -8.02 -1.87
N PHE A 597 27.47 -8.73 -2.13
CA PHE A 597 26.94 -9.70 -1.17
C PHE A 597 27.87 -10.92 -1.17
N SER A 598 29.01 -10.79 -0.47
CA SER A 598 29.69 -11.97 0.05
C SER A 598 28.64 -12.87 0.69
N MET A 599 28.66 -14.17 0.37
CA MET A 599 27.77 -15.20 0.96
C MET A 599 27.73 -15.06 2.49
N ARG A 600 26.84 -14.20 2.98
CA ARG A 600 26.56 -14.06 4.40
C ARG A 600 25.36 -14.96 4.65
N ASN A 601 25.64 -16.12 5.24
CA ASN A 601 24.56 -16.95 5.78
C ASN A 601 23.69 -16.07 6.69
N THR A 602 22.46 -15.81 6.27
CA THR A 602 21.52 -15.06 7.11
C THR A 602 21.23 -15.88 8.37
N TYR A 603 21.48 -15.32 9.54
CA TYR A 603 21.19 -15.98 10.80
C TYR A 603 19.69 -16.23 10.94
N LEU A 604 19.30 -17.46 11.31
CA LEU A 604 17.91 -17.85 11.54
C LEU A 604 17.40 -17.36 12.90
N LYS A 605 18.31 -17.07 13.84
CA LYS A 605 18.03 -16.49 15.17
C LYS A 605 18.74 -15.14 15.33
N ASN A 606 18.14 -14.27 16.12
CA ASN A 606 18.77 -13.02 16.56
C ASN A 606 19.73 -13.27 17.75
N GLU A 607 20.43 -12.24 18.18
CA GLU A 607 21.38 -12.31 19.32
C GLU A 607 20.71 -12.75 20.63
N ASN A 608 19.42 -12.56 20.78
CA ASN A 608 18.63 -12.96 21.95
C ASN A 608 18.13 -14.41 21.86
N GLY A 609 18.48 -15.17 20.81
CA GLY A 609 18.03 -16.54 20.58
C GLY A 609 16.60 -16.68 20.06
N GLU A 610 15.89 -15.56 19.77
CA GLU A 610 14.59 -15.57 19.13
C GLU A 610 14.73 -15.72 17.61
N LEU A 611 13.65 -16.15 16.94
CA LEU A 611 13.64 -16.22 15.47
C LEU A 611 13.88 -14.85 14.85
N ASN A 612 14.74 -14.80 13.83
CA ASN A 612 14.95 -13.58 13.05
C ASN A 612 13.66 -13.20 12.29
N LYS A 613 13.34 -11.91 12.22
CA LYS A 613 12.15 -11.38 11.48
C LYS A 613 12.14 -11.84 10.02
N ILE A 614 13.31 -11.88 9.35
CA ILE A 614 13.44 -12.37 7.97
C ILE A 614 13.03 -13.84 7.90
N PHE A 615 13.48 -14.67 8.83
CA PHE A 615 13.11 -16.09 8.84
C PHE A 615 11.61 -16.30 9.16
N ILE A 616 11.03 -15.48 10.04
CA ILE A 616 9.57 -15.48 10.29
C ILE A 616 8.82 -15.16 9.00
N ASN A 617 9.26 -14.18 8.22
CA ASN A 617 8.63 -13.83 6.94
C ASN A 617 8.73 -14.97 5.92
N VAL A 618 9.85 -15.72 5.90
CA VAL A 618 9.98 -16.93 5.08
C VAL A 618 8.97 -18.01 5.49
N ILE A 619 8.78 -18.23 6.79
CA ILE A 619 7.78 -19.20 7.27
C ILE A 619 6.36 -18.77 6.87
N LYS A 620 6.07 -17.48 6.95
CA LYS A 620 4.77 -16.92 6.48
C LYS A 620 4.57 -17.13 4.97
N ASP A 621 5.63 -16.91 4.17
CA ASP A 621 5.58 -17.18 2.73
C ASP A 621 5.32 -18.67 2.43
N ILE A 622 5.99 -19.55 3.15
CA ILE A 622 5.75 -20.99 3.05
C ILE A 622 4.30 -21.31 3.44
N PHE A 623 3.80 -20.76 4.53
CA PHE A 623 2.42 -20.94 4.96
C PHE A 623 1.45 -20.47 3.89
N GLU A 624 1.58 -19.24 3.40
CA GLU A 624 0.71 -18.71 2.33
C GLU A 624 0.78 -19.54 1.06
N ARG A 625 1.92 -20.15 0.72
CA ARG A 625 2.07 -21.01 -0.45
C ARG A 625 1.24 -22.27 -0.36
N TYR A 626 1.17 -22.89 0.80
CA TYR A 626 0.49 -24.16 1.04
C TYR A 626 -0.96 -24.01 1.51
N ASP A 627 -1.39 -22.87 2.08
CA ASP A 627 -2.80 -22.57 2.38
C ASP A 627 -3.59 -22.34 1.07
N PHE A 628 -3.86 -23.42 0.36
CA PHE A 628 -4.53 -23.39 -0.94
C PHE A 628 -5.98 -22.89 -0.83
N TYR A 629 -6.69 -23.35 0.21
CA TYR A 629 -8.08 -22.98 0.45
C TYR A 629 -8.26 -21.58 1.06
N GLN A 630 -7.18 -20.88 1.34
CA GLN A 630 -7.17 -19.49 1.85
C GLN A 630 -8.02 -19.30 3.13
N ASN A 631 -8.01 -20.31 4.00
CA ASN A 631 -8.75 -20.30 5.25
C ASN A 631 -7.88 -20.02 6.48
N ASN A 632 -6.59 -19.66 6.26
CA ASN A 632 -5.55 -19.39 7.26
C ASN A 632 -5.24 -20.58 8.18
N ILE A 633 -5.50 -21.79 7.70
CA ILE A 633 -5.18 -23.04 8.38
C ILE A 633 -4.72 -24.04 7.30
N LEU A 634 -3.56 -24.65 7.48
CA LEU A 634 -3.17 -25.81 6.67
C LEU A 634 -3.92 -27.03 7.18
N ASN A 635 -4.84 -27.54 6.40
CA ASN A 635 -5.52 -28.80 6.69
C ASN A 635 -4.56 -29.99 6.53
N PHE A 636 -5.05 -31.21 6.73
CA PHE A 636 -4.24 -32.43 6.65
C PHE A 636 -3.52 -32.57 5.29
N GLU A 637 -4.24 -32.37 4.19
CA GLU A 637 -3.70 -32.49 2.82
C GLU A 637 -2.66 -31.43 2.53
N GLU A 638 -2.96 -30.17 2.84
CA GLU A 638 -2.06 -29.04 2.64
C GLU A 638 -0.79 -29.17 3.47
N PHE A 639 -0.91 -29.56 4.72
CA PHE A 639 0.24 -29.77 5.61
C PHE A 639 1.04 -31.02 5.21
N SER A 640 0.40 -32.11 4.79
CA SER A 640 1.08 -33.31 4.26
C SER A 640 1.95 -32.96 3.05
N ASN A 641 1.39 -32.18 2.09
CA ASN A 641 2.11 -31.72 0.92
C ASN A 641 3.33 -30.85 1.29
N LEU A 642 3.21 -30.00 2.31
CA LEU A 642 4.34 -29.21 2.84
C LEU A 642 5.42 -30.12 3.42
N ILE A 643 5.06 -31.09 4.28
CA ILE A 643 6.00 -31.98 4.95
C ILE A 643 6.70 -32.90 3.94
N GLU A 644 5.96 -33.47 2.97
CA GLU A 644 6.55 -34.28 1.91
C GLU A 644 7.58 -33.51 1.09
N LYS A 645 7.29 -32.25 0.74
CA LYS A 645 8.24 -31.41 0.03
C LYS A 645 9.43 -31.05 0.89
N MET A 646 9.20 -30.74 2.17
CA MET A 646 10.24 -30.41 3.13
C MET A 646 11.22 -31.57 3.36
N TYR A 647 10.68 -32.80 3.53
CA TYR A 647 11.48 -34.00 3.75
C TYR A 647 12.02 -34.61 2.45
N ASN A 648 11.53 -34.15 1.30
CA ASN A 648 11.79 -34.72 -0.03
C ASN A 648 11.50 -36.25 -0.10
N SER A 649 10.46 -36.69 0.61
CA SER A 649 10.03 -38.10 0.71
C SER A 649 8.54 -38.17 1.08
N LYS A 650 7.89 -39.27 0.75
CA LYS A 650 6.53 -39.51 1.20
C LYS A 650 6.49 -39.72 2.70
N VAL A 651 5.48 -39.17 3.35
CA VAL A 651 5.30 -39.19 4.80
C VAL A 651 4.11 -40.07 5.19
N ASN A 652 4.21 -40.76 6.33
CA ASN A 652 3.13 -41.55 6.85
C ASN A 652 2.02 -40.65 7.42
N GLU A 653 0.76 -41.02 7.14
CA GLU A 653 -0.43 -40.29 7.63
C GLU A 653 -0.43 -40.13 9.17
N ASN A 654 0.03 -41.15 9.91
CA ASN A 654 0.10 -41.07 11.36
C ASN A 654 1.09 -40.00 11.84
N GLU A 655 2.25 -39.87 11.18
CA GLU A 655 3.23 -38.86 11.50
C GLU A 655 2.69 -37.43 11.27
N VAL A 656 1.96 -37.24 10.17
CA VAL A 656 1.31 -35.94 9.87
C VAL A 656 0.26 -35.62 10.93
N ASN A 657 -0.55 -36.61 11.34
CA ASN A 657 -1.57 -36.43 12.38
C ASN A 657 -0.95 -36.09 13.75
N ASP A 658 0.15 -36.75 14.13
CA ASP A 658 0.87 -36.46 15.37
C ASP A 658 1.43 -35.02 15.37
N LEU A 659 1.97 -34.56 14.25
CA LEU A 659 2.44 -33.20 14.09
C LEU A 659 1.29 -32.19 14.17
N ILE A 660 0.16 -32.46 13.52
CA ILE A 660 -1.04 -31.61 13.60
C ILE A 660 -1.50 -31.53 15.06
N GLN A 661 -1.61 -32.66 15.75
CA GLN A 661 -2.03 -32.69 17.14
C GLN A 661 -1.09 -31.86 18.04
N LYS A 662 0.18 -31.92 17.78
CA LYS A 662 1.21 -31.23 18.59
C LYS A 662 1.24 -29.72 18.37
N TYR A 663 1.01 -29.25 17.12
CA TYR A 663 1.21 -27.84 16.73
C TYR A 663 -0.11 -27.11 16.37
N SER A 664 -1.24 -27.82 16.33
CA SER A 664 -2.55 -27.22 16.16
C SER A 664 -3.10 -26.70 17.49
N PHE A 665 -3.64 -25.48 17.48
CA PHE A 665 -4.32 -24.91 18.66
C PHE A 665 -5.82 -25.29 18.72
N ASN A 666 -6.41 -25.77 17.64
CA ASN A 666 -7.84 -26.04 17.53
C ASN A 666 -8.20 -27.36 16.87
N GLN A 667 -7.25 -28.28 16.70
CA GLN A 667 -7.39 -29.61 16.07
C GLN A 667 -7.91 -29.63 14.60
N LYS A 668 -8.08 -28.45 13.97
CA LYS A 668 -8.58 -28.33 12.58
C LYS A 668 -7.46 -28.27 11.54
N GLY A 669 -6.21 -28.15 11.95
CA GLY A 669 -5.04 -27.99 11.10
C GLY A 669 -3.99 -27.09 11.70
N ILE A 670 -2.95 -26.80 10.95
CA ILE A 670 -1.81 -25.97 11.39
C ILE A 670 -2.05 -24.52 10.98
N SER A 671 -2.05 -23.62 11.96
CA SER A 671 -2.09 -22.18 11.72
C SER A 671 -0.70 -21.61 11.40
N GLU A 672 -0.61 -20.38 10.88
CA GLU A 672 0.66 -19.68 10.65
C GLU A 672 1.54 -19.70 11.91
N LYS A 673 0.97 -19.38 13.08
CA LYS A 673 1.71 -19.41 14.36
C LYS A 673 2.10 -20.83 14.77
N GLY A 674 1.26 -21.82 14.47
CA GLY A 674 1.57 -23.22 14.67
C GLY A 674 2.76 -23.67 13.82
N LEU A 675 2.82 -23.21 12.56
CA LEU A 675 3.93 -23.45 11.66
C LEU A 675 5.21 -22.76 12.14
N ILE A 676 5.13 -21.49 12.58
CA ILE A 676 6.28 -20.79 13.17
C ILE A 676 6.84 -21.57 14.37
N LYS A 677 5.98 -22.09 15.24
CA LYS A 677 6.40 -22.91 16.38
C LYS A 677 7.04 -24.22 15.94
N PHE A 678 6.47 -24.89 14.94
CA PHE A 678 7.03 -26.12 14.38
C PHE A 678 8.46 -25.89 13.83
N PHE A 679 8.67 -24.83 13.04
CA PHE A 679 9.99 -24.48 12.52
C PHE A 679 10.95 -24.05 13.62
N SER A 680 10.47 -23.33 14.64
CA SER A 680 11.26 -22.96 15.82
C SER A 680 11.79 -24.19 16.59
N ASP A 681 10.93 -25.19 16.78
CA ASP A 681 11.29 -26.43 17.47
C ASP A 681 12.31 -27.25 16.69
N ILE A 682 12.23 -27.29 15.36
CA ILE A 682 13.26 -27.94 14.51
C ILE A 682 14.56 -27.18 14.60
N LEU A 683 14.53 -25.86 14.44
CA LEU A 683 15.72 -25.01 14.51
C LEU A 683 16.41 -25.07 15.86
N SER A 684 15.68 -25.30 16.96
CA SER A 684 16.27 -25.45 18.29
C SER A 684 17.03 -26.72 18.46
N LYS A 685 16.76 -27.75 17.64
CA LYS A 685 17.42 -29.06 17.68
C LYS A 685 18.61 -29.13 16.72
N ASP A 686 18.43 -28.69 15.49
CA ASP A 686 19.46 -28.76 14.44
C ASP A 686 19.24 -27.67 13.38
N GLU A 687 20.14 -26.69 13.30
CA GLU A 687 20.11 -25.63 12.31
C GLU A 687 20.43 -26.13 10.90
N ASN A 688 21.36 -27.10 10.76
CA ASN A 688 21.70 -27.63 9.44
C ASN A 688 20.55 -28.40 8.82
N LEU A 689 19.83 -29.17 9.63
CA LEU A 689 18.59 -29.82 9.18
C LEU A 689 17.58 -28.82 8.73
N MET A 690 17.39 -27.70 9.47
CA MET A 690 16.49 -26.64 9.07
C MET A 690 16.89 -26.02 7.73
N ARG A 691 18.18 -25.76 7.50
CA ARG A 691 18.68 -25.21 6.23
C ARG A 691 18.43 -26.18 5.06
N ASN A 692 18.63 -27.48 5.25
CA ASN A 692 18.29 -28.49 4.23
C ASN A 692 16.79 -28.48 3.89
N TYR A 693 15.95 -28.33 4.90
CA TYR A 693 14.49 -28.22 4.67
C TYR A 693 14.11 -26.94 3.91
N LEU A 694 14.75 -25.82 4.22
CA LEU A 694 14.54 -24.56 3.49
C LEU A 694 15.01 -24.68 2.03
N GLU A 695 16.13 -25.37 1.77
CA GLU A 695 16.60 -25.64 0.41
C GLU A 695 15.59 -26.48 -0.39
N ASN A 696 15.03 -27.54 0.22
CA ASN A 696 13.98 -28.35 -0.40
C ASN A 696 12.71 -27.51 -0.69
N LEU A 697 12.41 -26.52 0.15
CA LEU A 697 11.31 -25.58 -0.01
C LEU A 697 11.64 -24.42 -0.95
N GLY A 698 12.87 -24.38 -1.51
CA GLY A 698 13.27 -23.44 -2.55
C GLY A 698 13.96 -22.19 -2.07
N TYR A 699 14.45 -22.15 -0.83
CA TYR A 699 15.19 -21.02 -0.27
C TYR A 699 16.69 -21.33 -0.22
N ASP A 700 17.50 -20.33 -0.52
CA ASP A 700 18.96 -20.42 -0.36
C ASP A 700 19.39 -20.04 1.08
N ASN A 701 20.71 -20.07 1.35
CA ASN A 701 21.27 -19.78 2.66
C ASN A 701 21.04 -18.33 3.13
N ASP A 702 20.80 -17.41 2.20
CA ASP A 702 20.45 -16.02 2.48
C ASP A 702 18.94 -15.79 2.55
N LEU A 703 18.16 -16.88 2.51
CA LEU A 703 16.69 -16.89 2.59
C LEU A 703 15.99 -16.25 1.39
N TYR A 704 16.65 -16.19 0.21
CA TYR A 704 15.98 -15.85 -1.03
C TYR A 704 15.23 -17.06 -1.59
N CYS A 705 13.97 -16.85 -1.96
CA CYS A 705 13.21 -17.88 -2.67
C CYS A 705 13.51 -17.80 -4.18
N ASN A 706 14.31 -18.75 -4.69
CA ASN A 706 14.72 -18.76 -6.08
C ASN A 706 13.85 -19.67 -6.97
N LYS A 707 12.98 -20.50 -6.36
CA LYS A 707 12.23 -21.53 -7.09
C LYS A 707 10.76 -21.23 -7.27
N TYR A 708 10.17 -20.41 -6.40
CA TYR A 708 8.74 -20.17 -6.35
C TYR A 708 8.41 -18.70 -6.16
N ARG A 709 7.30 -18.25 -6.79
CA ARG A 709 6.70 -16.93 -6.53
C ARG A 709 5.20 -17.06 -6.50
N ASN A 710 4.60 -16.68 -5.38
CA ASN A 710 3.16 -16.64 -5.23
C ASN A 710 2.60 -15.43 -5.98
N PHE A 711 1.41 -15.58 -6.53
CA PHE A 711 0.61 -14.48 -7.05
C PHE A 711 -0.88 -14.73 -6.79
N MET A 712 -1.69 -13.70 -6.97
CA MET A 712 -3.14 -13.78 -6.90
C MET A 712 -3.75 -13.30 -8.20
N ILE A 713 -4.68 -14.05 -8.75
CA ILE A 713 -5.58 -13.57 -9.79
C ILE A 713 -6.89 -13.18 -9.15
N VAL A 714 -7.35 -11.98 -9.45
CA VAL A 714 -8.66 -11.48 -9.04
C VAL A 714 -9.47 -11.18 -10.29
N ILE A 715 -10.65 -11.78 -10.38
CA ILE A 715 -11.59 -11.55 -11.45
C ILE A 715 -12.81 -10.86 -10.87
N HIS A 716 -13.07 -9.64 -11.30
CA HIS A 716 -14.28 -8.92 -11.00
C HIS A 716 -15.21 -9.01 -12.21
N SER A 717 -16.41 -9.49 -12.00
CA SER A 717 -17.42 -9.66 -13.06
C SER A 717 -18.79 -9.18 -12.62
N ASN A 718 -19.68 -8.93 -13.59
CA ASN A 718 -21.07 -8.57 -13.29
C ASN A 718 -21.87 -9.78 -12.79
N ASN A 719 -21.47 -10.97 -13.21
CA ASN A 719 -22.17 -12.22 -12.95
C ASN A 719 -21.23 -13.27 -12.33
N PRO A 720 -21.73 -14.20 -11.52
CA PRO A 720 -20.93 -15.28 -10.97
C PRO A 720 -20.21 -16.08 -12.04
N LEU A 721 -18.92 -16.34 -11.83
CA LEU A 721 -18.08 -17.12 -12.72
C LEU A 721 -17.55 -18.37 -12.01
N THR A 722 -17.47 -19.47 -12.75
CA THR A 722 -16.72 -20.65 -12.32
C THR A 722 -15.38 -20.67 -13.04
N VAL A 723 -14.29 -20.68 -12.29
CA VAL A 723 -12.94 -20.72 -12.81
C VAL A 723 -12.32 -22.07 -12.53
N ASN A 724 -11.84 -22.74 -13.59
CA ASN A 724 -11.17 -24.02 -13.52
C ASN A 724 -9.67 -23.88 -13.75
N LEU A 725 -8.87 -24.47 -12.88
CA LEU A 725 -7.42 -24.50 -12.99
C LEU A 725 -6.97 -25.67 -13.83
N LYS A 726 -6.01 -25.46 -14.73
CA LYS A 726 -5.34 -26.50 -15.52
C LYS A 726 -3.84 -26.34 -15.39
N GLU A 727 -3.13 -27.46 -15.24
CA GLU A 727 -1.66 -27.42 -15.18
C GLU A 727 -1.06 -26.97 -16.51
N THR A 728 -0.12 -26.04 -16.44
CA THR A 728 0.58 -25.52 -17.64
C THR A 728 1.58 -26.52 -18.16
N LEU A 729 2.24 -27.25 -17.27
CA LEU A 729 3.25 -28.24 -17.59
C LEU A 729 2.63 -29.43 -18.36
N ASN A 730 3.34 -29.93 -19.36
CA ASN A 730 2.90 -31.01 -20.23
C ASN A 730 1.63 -30.73 -21.05
N SER A 731 1.02 -29.56 -20.94
CA SER A 731 -0.18 -29.19 -21.70
C SER A 731 0.12 -28.63 -23.10
N GLY A 732 1.39 -28.24 -23.36
CA GLY A 732 1.79 -27.53 -24.58
C GLY A 732 1.18 -26.13 -24.73
N ILE A 733 0.46 -25.62 -23.70
CA ILE A 733 -0.20 -24.31 -23.78
C ILE A 733 0.80 -23.16 -23.88
N ASN A 734 1.94 -23.25 -23.20
CA ASN A 734 2.97 -22.21 -23.25
C ASN A 734 3.50 -21.99 -24.66
N GLU A 735 3.77 -23.09 -25.39
CA GLU A 735 4.20 -23.01 -26.80
C GLU A 735 3.12 -22.41 -27.70
N LYS A 736 1.86 -22.82 -27.50
CA LYS A 736 0.72 -22.27 -28.24
C LYS A 736 0.56 -20.77 -28.00
N VAL A 737 0.66 -20.32 -26.76
CA VAL A 737 0.58 -18.89 -26.41
C VAL A 737 1.72 -18.11 -27.05
N ASN A 738 2.96 -18.57 -26.92
CA ASN A 738 4.11 -17.91 -27.55
C ASN A 738 3.99 -17.85 -29.08
N LYS A 739 3.48 -18.91 -29.73
CA LYS A 739 3.17 -18.92 -31.17
C LYS A 739 2.12 -17.87 -31.54
N ILE A 740 1.06 -17.74 -30.75
CA ILE A 740 0.01 -16.74 -30.95
C ILE A 740 0.57 -15.33 -30.81
N LEU A 741 1.37 -15.07 -29.77
CA LEU A 741 1.98 -13.75 -29.55
C LEU A 741 2.96 -13.37 -30.64
N LEU A 742 3.76 -14.31 -31.15
CA LEU A 742 4.63 -14.10 -32.31
C LEU A 742 3.84 -13.76 -33.58
N LYS A 743 2.68 -14.36 -33.80
CA LYS A 743 1.82 -14.04 -34.96
C LYS A 743 1.24 -12.62 -34.85
N HIS A 744 0.89 -12.14 -33.64
CA HIS A 744 0.24 -10.85 -33.45
C HIS A 744 1.22 -9.68 -33.31
N PHE A 745 2.37 -9.89 -32.68
CA PHE A 745 3.28 -8.83 -32.25
C PHE A 745 4.72 -9.03 -32.72
N GLY A 746 5.03 -10.18 -33.37
CA GLY A 746 6.38 -10.49 -33.80
C GLY A 746 6.79 -9.71 -35.06
N GLU A 747 8.04 -9.26 -35.07
CA GLU A 747 8.66 -8.57 -36.19
C GLU A 747 9.59 -9.49 -36.97
N ALA A 748 9.53 -9.44 -38.32
CA ALA A 748 10.40 -10.23 -39.15
C ALA A 748 11.82 -9.65 -39.15
N LYS A 749 12.83 -10.44 -38.74
CA LYS A 749 14.22 -10.09 -38.92
C LYS A 749 14.59 -10.35 -40.37
N LYS A 750 15.15 -9.36 -41.10
CA LYS A 750 15.70 -9.57 -42.41
C LYS A 750 16.85 -10.56 -42.31
N ASN A 751 16.69 -11.74 -42.93
CA ASN A 751 17.71 -12.78 -42.97
C ASN A 751 18.16 -12.99 -44.42
N ASN A 752 19.45 -12.85 -44.67
CA ASN A 752 20.04 -13.14 -45.96
C ASN A 752 20.40 -14.64 -46.15
N ILE A 753 19.99 -15.52 -45.21
CA ILE A 753 20.51 -16.88 -45.11
C ILE A 753 19.62 -17.90 -45.83
N ASN A 754 18.29 -17.67 -45.89
CA ASN A 754 17.40 -18.65 -46.55
C ASN A 754 16.07 -18.00 -46.94
N GLU A 755 15.75 -17.97 -48.24
CA GLU A 755 14.50 -17.39 -48.76
C GLU A 755 13.26 -18.21 -48.40
N ASN A 756 13.43 -19.46 -48.03
CA ASN A 756 12.35 -20.37 -47.69
C ASN A 756 11.74 -20.13 -46.29
N VAL A 757 12.46 -19.47 -45.42
CA VAL A 757 12.03 -19.24 -44.02
C VAL A 757 12.41 -17.87 -43.53
N ASN A 758 11.54 -17.26 -42.72
CA ASN A 758 11.78 -16.00 -42.01
C ASN A 758 11.89 -16.22 -40.53
N ILE A 759 12.87 -15.61 -39.87
CA ILE A 759 12.94 -15.51 -38.43
C ILE A 759 12.00 -14.38 -37.97
N ILE A 760 11.15 -14.68 -37.02
CA ILE A 760 10.25 -13.74 -36.37
C ILE A 760 10.71 -13.54 -34.92
N LEU A 761 10.90 -12.29 -34.53
CA LEU A 761 11.30 -11.92 -33.18
C LEU A 761 10.20 -11.10 -32.52
N LEU A 762 9.89 -11.41 -31.26
CA LEU A 762 9.04 -10.60 -30.41
C LEU A 762 9.89 -10.08 -29.26
N ARG A 763 10.05 -8.76 -29.18
CA ARG A 763 10.71 -8.06 -28.06
C ARG A 763 9.64 -7.57 -27.08
N SER A 764 9.93 -7.65 -25.80
CA SER A 764 9.12 -6.96 -24.80
C SER A 764 9.37 -5.46 -24.91
N LYS A 765 8.30 -4.66 -24.88
CA LYS A 765 8.41 -3.19 -24.95
C LYS A 765 9.03 -2.58 -23.70
N LEU A 766 8.83 -3.21 -22.53
CA LEU A 766 9.36 -2.73 -21.26
C LEU A 766 10.74 -3.30 -20.92
N ASN A 767 11.07 -4.46 -21.47
CA ASN A 767 12.36 -5.09 -21.27
C ASN A 767 12.86 -5.65 -22.61
N GLU A 768 13.50 -4.81 -23.39
CA GLU A 768 14.05 -5.16 -24.70
C GLU A 768 15.02 -6.34 -24.67
N SER A 769 15.48 -6.70 -23.47
CA SER A 769 16.32 -7.87 -23.25
C SER A 769 15.59 -9.21 -23.38
N ILE A 770 14.26 -9.23 -23.34
CA ILE A 770 13.47 -10.47 -23.44
C ILE A 770 13.03 -10.67 -24.89
N ILE A 771 13.49 -11.75 -25.51
CA ILE A 771 13.23 -12.07 -26.89
C ILE A 771 12.58 -13.45 -27.01
N THR A 772 11.47 -13.47 -27.70
CA THR A 772 10.82 -14.71 -28.16
C THR A 772 11.09 -14.90 -29.65
N LEU A 773 11.64 -16.04 -30.02
CA LEU A 773 12.02 -16.36 -31.40
C LEU A 773 11.10 -17.41 -31.99
N GLY A 774 10.61 -17.12 -33.18
CA GLY A 774 9.87 -18.04 -34.02
C GLY A 774 10.42 -18.10 -35.42
N CYS A 775 9.97 -19.08 -36.18
CA CYS A 775 10.32 -19.25 -37.58
C CYS A 775 9.04 -19.46 -38.43
N LYS A 776 8.91 -18.63 -39.48
CA LYS A 776 7.82 -18.74 -40.46
C LYS A 776 8.34 -19.48 -41.70
N ASN A 777 7.64 -20.54 -42.09
CA ASN A 777 7.84 -21.23 -43.37
C ASN A 777 7.12 -20.45 -44.47
N ASN A 778 7.83 -19.95 -45.45
CA ASN A 778 7.26 -19.22 -46.59
C ASN A 778 6.85 -20.14 -47.75
N ASN A 779 7.16 -21.44 -47.68
CA ASN A 779 6.78 -22.42 -48.70
C ASN A 779 5.38 -22.99 -48.47
N LEU A 780 4.77 -23.51 -49.48
CA LEU A 780 3.49 -24.24 -49.41
C LEU A 780 3.63 -25.63 -48.74
N ASN A 781 4.82 -26.22 -48.84
CA ASN A 781 5.13 -27.56 -48.34
C ASN A 781 5.67 -27.54 -46.93
N LYS A 782 5.54 -28.67 -46.20
CA LYS A 782 6.13 -28.84 -44.89
C LYS A 782 7.65 -28.80 -44.98
N LEU A 783 8.26 -28.12 -44.00
CA LEU A 783 9.70 -28.07 -43.82
C LEU A 783 10.08 -28.54 -42.43
N LYS A 784 11.14 -29.36 -42.36
CA LYS A 784 11.85 -29.59 -41.10
C LYS A 784 12.89 -28.49 -40.95
N VAL A 785 12.74 -27.66 -39.90
CA VAL A 785 13.60 -26.51 -39.63
C VAL A 785 14.35 -26.75 -38.35
N THR A 786 15.68 -26.62 -38.38
CA THR A 786 16.53 -26.64 -37.21
C THR A 786 17.17 -25.26 -37.06
N ILE A 787 16.93 -24.61 -35.89
CA ILE A 787 17.55 -23.32 -35.57
C ILE A 787 18.53 -23.53 -34.44
N GLY A 788 19.77 -23.13 -34.63
CA GLY A 788 20.82 -23.04 -33.62
C GLY A 788 21.25 -21.61 -33.42
N ILE A 789 21.65 -21.26 -32.21
CA ILE A 789 22.16 -19.93 -31.87
C ILE A 789 23.67 -20.05 -31.65
N LYS A 790 24.43 -19.23 -32.35
CA LYS A 790 25.89 -19.05 -32.21
C LYS A 790 26.14 -17.76 -31.44
N ASN A 791 27.32 -17.60 -30.88
CA ASN A 791 27.72 -16.44 -30.05
C ASN A 791 26.86 -16.25 -28.81
N LEU A 792 27.13 -17.12 -27.83
CA LEU A 792 26.39 -17.14 -26.56
C LEU A 792 26.89 -16.12 -25.55
N ASN A 793 27.83 -15.23 -25.90
CA ASN A 793 28.35 -14.21 -24.97
C ASN A 793 27.23 -13.21 -24.64
N GLY A 794 26.82 -13.18 -23.39
CA GLY A 794 25.75 -12.30 -22.91
C GLY A 794 24.33 -12.86 -23.05
N LEU A 795 24.15 -14.09 -23.56
CA LEU A 795 22.83 -14.73 -23.64
C LEU A 795 22.61 -15.70 -22.50
N ILE A 796 21.42 -15.65 -21.93
CA ILE A 796 21.01 -16.55 -20.87
C ILE A 796 19.90 -17.46 -21.40
N PHE A 797 20.22 -18.75 -21.55
CA PHE A 797 19.30 -19.77 -22.03
C PHE A 797 18.74 -20.62 -20.90
N GLY A 798 17.46 -20.99 -21.05
CA GLY A 798 16.82 -21.99 -20.21
C GLY A 798 16.97 -23.45 -20.69
N ILE A 799 17.19 -23.70 -21.99
CA ILE A 799 17.17 -25.02 -22.63
C ILE A 799 18.15 -25.01 -23.82
N SER A 800 18.41 -26.15 -24.48
CA SER A 800 19.36 -26.37 -25.54
C SER A 800 19.57 -25.22 -26.56
N ASN A 801 20.80 -25.06 -27.03
CA ASN A 801 21.20 -24.05 -28.04
C ASN A 801 20.70 -24.35 -29.47
N GLU A 802 20.08 -25.49 -29.68
CA GLU A 802 19.54 -25.93 -30.98
C GLU A 802 18.16 -26.54 -30.78
N ASN A 803 17.19 -26.17 -31.62
CA ASN A 803 15.83 -26.71 -31.60
C ASN A 803 15.40 -27.05 -33.04
N THR A 804 14.71 -28.18 -33.17
CA THR A 804 14.23 -28.69 -34.45
C THR A 804 12.72 -28.87 -34.42
N LYS A 805 12.02 -28.24 -35.36
CA LYS A 805 10.56 -28.37 -35.52
C LYS A 805 10.16 -28.59 -36.98
N ILE A 806 9.01 -29.22 -37.18
CA ILE A 806 8.35 -29.35 -38.47
C ILE A 806 7.34 -28.22 -38.57
N ILE A 807 7.47 -27.38 -39.61
CA ILE A 807 6.61 -26.25 -39.85
C ILE A 807 5.74 -26.52 -41.08
N ASN A 808 4.43 -26.44 -40.96
CA ASN A 808 3.53 -26.55 -42.10
C ASN A 808 3.74 -25.40 -43.09
N GLY A 809 3.28 -25.58 -44.34
CA GLY A 809 3.35 -24.51 -45.34
C GLY A 809 2.64 -23.24 -44.88
N ASN A 810 3.28 -22.09 -45.08
CA ASN A 810 2.82 -20.77 -44.67
C ASN A 810 2.55 -20.60 -43.18
N ASP A 811 3.00 -21.51 -42.30
CA ASP A 811 2.79 -21.43 -40.85
C ASP A 811 4.02 -20.90 -40.10
N LEU A 812 3.79 -20.47 -38.85
CA LEU A 812 4.79 -19.95 -37.92
C LEU A 812 4.90 -20.89 -36.73
N GLU A 813 6.10 -21.26 -36.34
CA GLU A 813 6.34 -22.02 -35.11
C GLU A 813 7.27 -21.27 -34.16
N TYR A 814 6.97 -21.41 -32.83
CA TYR A 814 7.81 -20.92 -31.73
C TYR A 814 9.03 -21.84 -31.57
N PHE A 815 10.21 -21.25 -31.35
CA PHE A 815 11.44 -22.01 -31.13
C PHE A 815 12.05 -21.77 -29.76
N PHE A 816 12.31 -20.52 -29.40
CA PHE A 816 13.03 -20.14 -28.18
C PHE A 816 12.46 -18.89 -27.55
N GLN A 817 12.67 -18.79 -26.23
CA GLN A 817 12.64 -17.54 -25.48
C GLN A 817 13.97 -17.40 -24.76
N PHE A 818 14.61 -16.24 -24.85
CA PHE A 818 15.91 -15.99 -24.27
C PHE A 818 16.05 -14.54 -23.81
N TYR A 819 17.05 -14.30 -22.98
CA TYR A 819 17.37 -13.00 -22.43
C TYR A 819 18.73 -12.52 -22.95
N ILE A 820 18.82 -11.24 -23.28
CA ILE A 820 20.05 -10.57 -23.71
C ILE A 820 20.47 -9.58 -22.64
N GLN A 821 21.75 -9.61 -22.21
CA GLN A 821 22.24 -8.65 -21.21
C GLN A 821 22.25 -7.21 -21.73
N ASN A 822 22.58 -7.03 -23.00
CA ASN A 822 22.59 -5.73 -23.65
C ASN A 822 21.68 -5.77 -24.89
N PRO A 823 20.56 -5.04 -24.92
CA PRO A 823 19.64 -5.02 -26.05
C PRO A 823 20.28 -4.63 -27.38
N ASN A 824 21.36 -3.84 -27.37
CA ASN A 824 22.09 -3.40 -28.57
C ASN A 824 22.90 -4.54 -29.20
N GLU A 825 23.12 -5.66 -28.52
CA GLU A 825 23.86 -6.81 -29.02
C GLU A 825 22.99 -7.78 -29.83
N LEU A 826 21.69 -7.54 -29.95
CA LEU A 826 20.79 -8.40 -30.72
C LEU A 826 21.20 -8.52 -32.20
N GLU A 827 21.77 -7.46 -32.79
CA GLU A 827 22.24 -7.46 -34.18
C GLU A 827 23.42 -8.39 -34.37
N ASN A 828 24.18 -8.68 -33.31
CA ASN A 828 25.38 -9.52 -33.33
C ASN A 828 25.08 -11.01 -33.05
N ILE A 829 23.82 -11.39 -32.88
CA ILE A 829 23.46 -12.81 -32.66
C ILE A 829 23.35 -13.53 -33.99
N ASP A 830 24.21 -14.51 -34.18
CA ASP A 830 24.22 -15.38 -35.36
C ASP A 830 23.28 -16.57 -35.13
N PHE A 831 22.36 -16.75 -36.07
CA PHE A 831 21.49 -17.90 -36.11
C PHE A 831 21.96 -18.87 -37.22
N THR A 832 22.05 -20.16 -36.88
CA THR A 832 22.19 -21.21 -37.90
C THR A 832 20.83 -21.77 -38.22
N ILE A 833 20.47 -21.79 -39.51
CA ILE A 833 19.21 -22.31 -40.00
C ILE A 833 19.49 -23.45 -40.92
N LYS A 834 19.01 -24.65 -40.63
CA LYS A 834 19.05 -25.81 -41.50
C LYS A 834 17.61 -26.17 -41.87
N THR A 835 17.31 -26.33 -43.16
CA THR A 835 15.99 -26.71 -43.64
C THR A 835 16.12 -27.97 -44.49
N SER A 836 15.15 -28.86 -44.34
CA SER A 836 14.99 -30.01 -45.24
C SER A 836 13.50 -30.20 -45.56
N PRO A 837 13.14 -30.45 -46.80
CA PRO A 837 11.77 -30.81 -47.17
C PRO A 837 11.39 -32.14 -46.50
N ILE A 838 10.08 -32.28 -46.19
CA ILE A 838 9.52 -33.51 -45.63
C ILE A 838 8.62 -34.16 -46.66
#